data_458569112da546e5ad235367515ad4f7
#
_entry.id   458569112da546e5ad235367515ad4f7
#
_cell.length_a   1.000
_cell.length_b   1.000
_cell.length_c   1.000
_cell.angle_alpha   90.00
_cell.angle_beta   90.00
_cell.angle_gamma   90.00
#
_symmetry.space_group_name_H-M   'P 1'
#
loop_
_entity.id
_entity.type
_entity.pdbx_description
1 polymer ?
#
loop_
_entity_poly.entity_id
_entity_poly.type
_entity_poly.pdbx_seq_one_letter_code
_entity_poly.pdbx_strand_id
1 'polypeptide(L)'
;RISAGAGSGKTEVLTRRIAALLETGTKPEELVAITYTQKAAGEMKTRLVQKRKISPAVLREMKVATFHAFLADLLKKDPFGAGIDRSDTVVPENERKLILAELKEKFARLHGEEIINGPEKLGASVADRLINEFPDALGKIRRYLLTPGEFYQHARAAFKQRSIPADDLAKNTLEWLFRFSTYFLEELRNRNLLDFDEILIKGRSLIREMIEAQEFPSAKVFLIDEFQDNNPDQLGIVNLFVNRPEGHITVVGDEKQSIYRFQGADISTFRNFNSDKDIVLSDNFRSYSEILDFADSFLALKTPTGGLSVPQTAQRGESPRKPAVLCLTTPDDKSEEEICKELADFIKNILDSGMSIKSHGEQRSVQAGDIAIILNSVKALPRYFEDSLAEEKIPYIMSGGFSFYARSEIEEILAFLKLIVMPEDDFSLVKILTGPLYGLNDSDLSALSLKGRNEKIALLPHILASPEHELPASANEFRKLYVILKNKSAKSSLLELCHTILEQAGFLEYAATQKSEIKRRRMENNLSKFLAIVRNFEQKGIFTSLRDFLQYIEKILLSGIDEDEAGLGLEEGDAVKIMTIHKSKGLEFPIVICPFLKAQKFKVRNRIFFDRQYGLMVKDPDKKGKDAYCENLLQYVETEQQAEEKENRRKLYVAFTRAQDILITCGQKSRSYEPEDKDKPTKEPLAEIRQILESKPNLGEIADLQDWRAIIEKWLEAGAINAKVDISKETKAKDLNKIKYELEAFASFLALEKEVEQTDQKTPSDIFSLQDLSIYRDCPRKYFFLSRHISTFRESDTNMFALAGTIFHETARIFHNRNGHELNNFNEKFRFAQVILDDLCQLHQQEGQEVKPRVENLIASYLKSRIASIEPWMTEAEVNLKFNAPSGSFYLRGFADRVDNNEEGINIIDFKTRSFDAQAHQSYADQLALYLIAAQRGVLGESGCLNFPRASIAYVSPGTLKIVDLNPDLVDFEKRAIQTVEQIRNDNSWLPGEKSSCENCGFAVLCNEVIQTT
;
A
#
# COMPACT_ATOMS: atom_id res chain seq x y z
N ARG A 1 14.62 25.81 -10.01
CA ARG A 1 14.36 25.31 -8.64
C ARG A 1 13.80 26.41 -7.75
N ILE A 2 12.79 26.13 -6.94
CA ILE A 2 12.22 27.06 -5.97
C ILE A 2 12.44 26.50 -4.57
N SER A 3 13.32 27.16 -3.80
CA SER A 3 13.55 26.82 -2.39
C SER A 3 12.57 27.63 -1.53
N ALA A 4 11.70 26.93 -0.82
CA ALA A 4 10.54 27.54 -0.16
C ALA A 4 10.28 26.88 1.18
N GLY A 5 10.45 27.59 2.28
CA GLY A 5 10.27 27.07 3.63
C GLY A 5 8.83 26.73 4.01
N ALA A 6 8.64 26.25 5.24
CA ALA A 6 7.31 26.05 5.79
C ALA A 6 6.51 27.34 5.78
N GLY A 7 5.25 27.33 5.35
CA GLY A 7 4.41 28.52 5.37
C GLY A 7 4.74 29.62 4.36
N SER A 8 5.66 29.39 3.40
CA SER A 8 6.05 30.36 2.38
C SER A 8 5.13 30.40 1.14
N GLY A 9 4.10 29.57 1.07
CA GLY A 9 3.16 29.54 -0.04
C GLY A 9 3.59 28.68 -1.23
N LYS A 10 4.34 27.60 -1.04
CA LYS A 10 4.77 26.64 -2.09
C LYS A 10 3.69 26.32 -3.11
N THR A 11 2.57 25.77 -2.65
CA THR A 11 1.45 25.37 -3.50
C THR A 11 0.77 26.55 -4.21
N GLU A 12 0.77 27.73 -3.57
CA GLU A 12 0.26 28.97 -4.16
C GLU A 12 1.11 29.39 -5.37
N VAL A 13 2.43 29.32 -5.25
CA VAL A 13 3.35 29.65 -6.36
C VAL A 13 3.19 28.67 -7.52
N LEU A 14 3.06 27.37 -7.23
CA LEU A 14 2.82 26.36 -8.27
C LEU A 14 1.49 26.59 -9.00
N THR A 15 0.40 26.86 -8.28
CA THR A 15 -0.90 27.13 -8.91
C THR A 15 -0.91 28.40 -9.75
N ARG A 16 -0.18 29.47 -9.34
CA ARG A 16 0.02 30.68 -10.15
C ARG A 16 0.81 30.40 -11.40
N ARG A 17 1.88 29.60 -11.30
CA ARG A 17 2.70 29.23 -12.44
C ARG A 17 1.92 28.40 -13.46
N ILE A 18 1.11 27.44 -13.02
CA ILE A 18 0.22 26.66 -13.90
C ILE A 18 -0.71 27.60 -14.66
N ALA A 19 -1.38 28.53 -13.97
CA ALA A 19 -2.27 29.48 -14.59
C ALA A 19 -1.54 30.35 -15.66
N ALA A 20 -0.37 30.87 -15.30
CA ALA A 20 0.45 31.69 -16.22
C ALA A 20 0.90 30.87 -17.44
N LEU A 21 1.27 29.60 -17.30
CA LEU A 21 1.64 28.73 -18.41
C LEU A 21 0.46 28.50 -19.37
N LEU A 22 -0.72 28.25 -18.84
CA LEU A 22 -1.95 28.13 -19.66
C LEU A 22 -2.29 29.44 -20.40
N GLU A 23 -2.15 30.61 -19.74
CA GLU A 23 -2.37 31.92 -20.32
C GLU A 23 -1.36 32.23 -21.42
N THR A 24 -0.13 31.72 -21.33
CA THR A 24 0.92 31.91 -22.35
C THR A 24 0.85 30.89 -23.49
N GLY A 25 -0.18 30.03 -23.53
CA GLY A 25 -0.49 29.15 -24.66
C GLY A 25 0.04 27.71 -24.51
N THR A 26 0.56 27.33 -23.34
CA THR A 26 0.88 25.93 -23.07
C THR A 26 -0.41 25.12 -23.03
N LYS A 27 -0.44 24.02 -23.76
CA LYS A 27 -1.65 23.16 -23.81
C LYS A 27 -1.84 22.39 -22.51
N PRO A 28 -3.10 22.16 -22.04
CA PRO A 28 -3.36 21.44 -20.81
C PRO A 28 -2.76 20.03 -20.78
N GLU A 29 -2.82 19.28 -21.88
CA GLU A 29 -2.25 17.94 -22.01
C GLU A 29 -0.70 17.91 -21.92
N GLU A 30 -0.03 19.04 -22.09
CA GLU A 30 1.42 19.18 -21.95
C GLU A 30 1.85 19.40 -20.49
N LEU A 31 0.92 19.79 -19.61
CA LEU A 31 1.17 20.12 -18.21
C LEU A 31 0.96 18.91 -17.28
N VAL A 32 1.98 18.63 -16.48
CA VAL A 32 1.94 17.60 -15.44
C VAL A 32 2.34 18.22 -14.12
N ALA A 33 1.41 18.26 -13.16
CA ALA A 33 1.67 18.68 -11.79
C ALA A 33 1.72 17.44 -10.87
N ILE A 34 2.87 17.20 -10.28
CA ILE A 34 3.10 16.04 -9.39
C ILE A 34 3.13 16.52 -7.94
N THR A 35 2.35 15.83 -7.10
CA THR A 35 2.32 16.03 -5.66
C THR A 35 2.66 14.73 -4.94
N TYR A 36 3.06 14.83 -3.67
CA TYR A 36 3.45 13.66 -2.89
C TYR A 36 2.26 12.78 -2.48
N THR A 37 1.09 13.38 -2.20
CA THR A 37 -0.11 12.64 -1.76
C THR A 37 -1.31 12.94 -2.65
N GLN A 38 -2.26 11.99 -2.70
CA GLN A 38 -3.54 12.20 -3.40
C GLN A 38 -4.33 13.38 -2.81
N LYS A 39 -4.29 13.56 -1.48
CA LYS A 39 -4.92 14.71 -0.81
C LYS A 39 -4.34 16.03 -1.32
N ALA A 40 -3.01 16.15 -1.39
CA ALA A 40 -2.36 17.36 -1.93
C ALA A 40 -2.71 17.61 -3.41
N ALA A 41 -2.84 16.54 -4.22
CA ALA A 41 -3.32 16.66 -5.60
C ALA A 41 -4.77 17.19 -5.66
N GLY A 42 -5.65 16.68 -4.79
CA GLY A 42 -7.02 17.17 -4.65
C GLY A 42 -7.09 18.64 -4.23
N GLU A 43 -6.32 19.03 -3.21
CA GLU A 43 -6.22 20.45 -2.78
C GLU A 43 -5.70 21.36 -3.90
N MET A 44 -4.69 20.91 -4.63
CA MET A 44 -4.16 21.67 -5.77
C MET A 44 -5.23 21.88 -6.85
N LYS A 45 -5.99 20.81 -7.21
CA LYS A 45 -7.12 20.89 -8.14
C LYS A 45 -8.17 21.90 -7.67
N THR A 46 -8.57 21.82 -6.40
CA THR A 46 -9.54 22.75 -5.80
C THR A 46 -9.05 24.19 -5.88
N ARG A 47 -7.78 24.47 -5.58
CA ARG A 47 -7.20 25.81 -5.66
C ARG A 47 -7.14 26.33 -7.10
N LEU A 48 -6.84 25.46 -8.07
CA LEU A 48 -6.84 25.81 -9.50
C LEU A 48 -8.22 26.24 -9.98
N VAL A 49 -9.27 25.53 -9.58
CA VAL A 49 -10.65 25.87 -9.93
C VAL A 49 -11.12 27.12 -9.18
N GLN A 50 -11.04 27.13 -7.86
CA GLN A 50 -11.63 28.19 -7.03
C GLN A 50 -10.85 29.51 -7.08
N LYS A 51 -9.52 29.45 -6.96
CA LYS A 51 -8.69 30.67 -6.91
C LYS A 51 -8.18 31.12 -8.26
N ARG A 52 -7.94 30.22 -9.22
CA ARG A 52 -7.39 30.55 -10.55
C ARG A 52 -8.46 30.49 -11.63
N LYS A 53 -9.69 30.10 -11.32
CA LYS A 53 -10.84 30.05 -12.24
C LYS A 53 -10.58 29.21 -13.49
N ILE A 54 -9.69 28.19 -13.37
CA ILE A 54 -9.45 27.24 -14.43
C ILE A 54 -10.68 26.36 -14.56
N SER A 55 -11.18 26.22 -15.79
CA SER A 55 -12.40 25.44 -16.02
C SER A 55 -12.17 23.95 -15.71
N PRO A 56 -13.17 23.23 -15.20
CA PRO A 56 -13.07 21.79 -14.99
C PRO A 56 -12.70 20.99 -16.26
N ALA A 57 -13.06 21.49 -17.43
CA ALA A 57 -12.68 20.89 -18.71
C ALA A 57 -11.18 20.92 -18.92
N VAL A 58 -10.55 22.08 -18.77
CA VAL A 58 -9.08 22.25 -18.86
C VAL A 58 -8.37 21.39 -17.81
N LEU A 59 -8.93 21.34 -16.59
CA LEU A 59 -8.34 20.54 -15.52
C LEU A 59 -8.40 19.02 -15.79
N ARG A 60 -9.37 18.53 -16.56
CA ARG A 60 -9.44 17.11 -16.98
C ARG A 60 -8.35 16.75 -18.01
N GLU A 61 -8.01 17.66 -18.88
CA GLU A 61 -6.95 17.45 -19.88
C GLU A 61 -5.56 17.53 -19.24
N MET A 62 -5.40 18.35 -18.19
CA MET A 62 -4.16 18.50 -17.45
C MET A 62 -3.98 17.37 -16.43
N LYS A 63 -2.76 16.91 -16.22
CA LYS A 63 -2.46 15.89 -15.23
C LYS A 63 -2.04 16.52 -13.89
N VAL A 64 -2.89 16.43 -12.86
CA VAL A 64 -2.57 16.76 -11.46
C VAL A 64 -2.71 15.48 -10.63
N ALA A 65 -1.62 14.86 -10.27
CA ALA A 65 -1.62 13.51 -9.69
C ALA A 65 -0.39 13.28 -8.80
N THR A 66 -0.38 12.13 -8.09
CA THR A 66 0.87 11.60 -7.51
C THR A 66 1.72 10.96 -8.62
N PHE A 67 3.01 10.76 -8.34
CA PHE A 67 3.94 10.15 -9.29
C PHE A 67 3.45 8.77 -9.78
N HIS A 68 3.02 7.93 -8.85
CA HIS A 68 2.49 6.60 -9.18
C HIS A 68 1.20 6.66 -10.02
N ALA A 69 0.27 7.57 -9.67
CA ALA A 69 -0.97 7.72 -10.42
C ALA A 69 -0.71 8.22 -11.85
N PHE A 70 0.25 9.14 -12.04
CA PHE A 70 0.66 9.60 -13.36
C PHE A 70 1.21 8.45 -14.22
N LEU A 71 2.11 7.65 -13.68
CA LEU A 71 2.69 6.51 -14.40
C LEU A 71 1.68 5.38 -14.62
N ALA A 72 0.83 5.09 -13.64
CA ALA A 72 -0.24 4.10 -13.80
C ALA A 72 -1.19 4.48 -14.95
N ASP A 73 -1.52 5.77 -15.09
CA ASP A 73 -2.30 6.27 -16.22
C ASP A 73 -1.57 6.09 -17.56
N LEU A 74 -0.25 6.30 -17.57
CA LEU A 74 0.57 6.10 -18.76
C LEU A 74 0.61 4.63 -19.18
N LEU A 75 0.86 3.73 -18.21
CA LEU A 75 0.85 2.28 -18.42
C LEU A 75 -0.50 1.77 -18.96
N LYS A 76 -1.61 2.31 -18.44
CA LYS A 76 -2.97 1.95 -18.92
C LYS A 76 -3.25 2.44 -20.34
N LYS A 77 -2.57 3.49 -20.82
CA LYS A 77 -2.73 3.98 -22.19
C LYS A 77 -2.05 3.08 -23.21
N ASP A 78 -0.91 2.52 -22.85
CA ASP A 78 -0.20 1.52 -23.64
C ASP A 78 0.18 0.31 -22.75
N PRO A 79 -0.78 -0.54 -22.43
CA PRO A 79 -0.53 -1.71 -21.60
C PRO A 79 0.44 -2.68 -22.24
N PHE A 80 0.41 -2.79 -23.56
CA PHE A 80 1.26 -3.70 -24.32
C PHE A 80 2.73 -3.28 -24.27
N GLY A 81 3.06 -2.04 -24.63
CA GLY A 81 4.42 -1.51 -24.50
C GLY A 81 4.91 -1.54 -23.06
N ALA A 82 4.00 -1.47 -22.10
CA ALA A 82 4.32 -1.59 -20.68
C ALA A 82 4.50 -3.05 -20.20
N GLY A 83 4.17 -4.05 -21.01
CA GLY A 83 4.16 -5.47 -20.60
C GLY A 83 3.23 -5.73 -19.41
N ILE A 84 2.03 -5.12 -19.41
CA ILE A 84 0.98 -5.34 -18.42
C ILE A 84 -0.32 -5.80 -19.07
N ASP A 85 -1.15 -6.51 -18.31
CA ASP A 85 -2.53 -6.81 -18.71
C ASP A 85 -3.47 -5.69 -18.26
N ARG A 86 -4.55 -5.46 -18.99
CA ARG A 86 -5.60 -4.53 -18.55
C ARG A 86 -6.34 -5.01 -17.32
N SER A 87 -6.34 -6.31 -17.07
CA SER A 87 -6.86 -6.93 -15.84
C SER A 87 -5.93 -6.75 -14.65
N ASP A 88 -4.68 -6.34 -14.87
CA ASP A 88 -3.73 -6.14 -13.78
C ASP A 88 -4.25 -5.07 -12.82
N THR A 89 -4.35 -5.46 -11.56
CA THR A 89 -4.80 -4.57 -10.48
C THR A 89 -3.63 -4.13 -9.63
N VAL A 90 -3.65 -2.86 -9.21
CA VAL A 90 -2.61 -2.32 -8.32
C VAL A 90 -2.85 -2.81 -6.90
N VAL A 91 -1.86 -3.49 -6.35
CA VAL A 91 -1.91 -4.02 -4.98
C VAL A 91 -1.57 -2.93 -3.98
N PRO A 92 -2.43 -2.64 -3.00
CA PRO A 92 -2.11 -1.77 -1.88
C PRO A 92 -0.91 -2.30 -1.08
N GLU A 93 -0.14 -1.41 -0.45
CA GLU A 93 1.08 -1.78 0.30
C GLU A 93 0.81 -2.82 1.40
N ASN A 94 -0.34 -2.74 2.05
CA ASN A 94 -0.74 -3.71 3.07
C ASN A 94 -0.94 -5.11 2.48
N GLU A 95 -1.62 -5.21 1.36
CA GLU A 95 -1.86 -6.48 0.66
C GLU A 95 -0.54 -7.05 0.09
N ARG A 96 0.33 -6.20 -0.46
CA ARG A 96 1.67 -6.58 -0.91
C ARG A 96 2.48 -7.24 0.20
N LYS A 97 2.46 -6.70 1.43
CA LYS A 97 3.14 -7.30 2.59
C LYS A 97 2.60 -8.69 2.93
N LEU A 98 1.28 -8.89 2.83
CA LEU A 98 0.66 -10.20 3.03
C LEU A 98 1.10 -11.20 1.98
N ILE A 99 1.09 -10.80 0.71
CA ILE A 99 1.58 -11.63 -0.41
C ILE A 99 3.06 -11.99 -0.18
N LEU A 100 3.90 -11.04 0.18
CA LEU A 100 5.31 -11.29 0.47
C LEU A 100 5.51 -12.27 1.63
N ALA A 101 4.72 -12.17 2.69
CA ALA A 101 4.77 -13.10 3.81
C ALA A 101 4.34 -14.52 3.39
N GLU A 102 3.27 -14.64 2.63
CA GLU A 102 2.81 -15.91 2.06
C GLU A 102 3.87 -16.54 1.16
N LEU A 103 4.40 -15.76 0.22
CA LEU A 103 5.37 -16.26 -0.76
C LEU A 103 6.71 -16.61 -0.12
N LYS A 104 7.11 -15.91 0.94
CA LYS A 104 8.29 -16.28 1.74
C LYS A 104 8.14 -17.69 2.32
N GLU A 105 6.99 -18.01 2.90
CA GLU A 105 6.75 -19.34 3.47
C GLU A 105 6.72 -20.44 2.40
N LYS A 106 6.10 -20.16 1.24
CA LYS A 106 6.12 -21.08 0.09
C LYS A 106 7.54 -21.27 -0.44
N PHE A 107 8.28 -20.20 -0.64
CA PHE A 107 9.67 -20.23 -1.09
C PHE A 107 10.58 -21.02 -0.14
N ALA A 108 10.44 -20.81 1.17
CA ALA A 108 11.19 -21.56 2.17
C ALA A 108 10.89 -23.06 2.15
N ARG A 109 9.64 -23.45 1.90
CA ARG A 109 9.25 -24.87 1.73
C ARG A 109 9.82 -25.47 0.46
N LEU A 110 9.75 -24.76 -0.66
CA LEU A 110 10.22 -25.26 -1.97
C LEU A 110 11.75 -25.42 -2.04
N HIS A 111 12.49 -24.51 -1.39
CA HIS A 111 13.94 -24.44 -1.51
C HIS A 111 14.69 -24.71 -0.20
N GLY A 112 14.00 -25.04 0.89
CA GLY A 112 14.58 -25.10 2.24
C GLY A 112 15.78 -26.06 2.33
N GLU A 113 15.70 -27.24 1.76
CA GLU A 113 16.82 -28.21 1.76
C GLU A 113 18.01 -27.70 0.94
N GLU A 114 17.77 -27.10 -0.21
CA GLU A 114 18.81 -26.52 -1.07
C GLU A 114 19.47 -25.30 -0.41
N ILE A 115 18.70 -24.45 0.26
CA ILE A 115 19.20 -23.30 1.03
C ILE A 115 20.11 -23.75 2.18
N ILE A 116 19.80 -24.89 2.81
CA ILE A 116 20.55 -25.40 3.94
C ILE A 116 21.79 -26.16 3.49
N ASN A 117 21.69 -27.01 2.48
CA ASN A 117 22.70 -28.01 2.12
C ASN A 117 23.24 -27.89 0.70
N GLY A 118 22.66 -27.05 -0.16
CA GLY A 118 23.02 -26.90 -1.57
C GLY A 118 24.38 -26.20 -1.81
N PRO A 119 24.72 -25.98 -3.10
CA PRO A 119 25.99 -25.31 -3.46
C PRO A 119 26.12 -23.89 -2.89
N GLU A 120 24.99 -23.16 -2.85
CA GLU A 120 24.91 -21.77 -2.33
C GLU A 120 24.29 -21.75 -0.93
N LYS A 121 24.68 -22.71 -0.09
CA LYS A 121 24.10 -22.91 1.24
C LYS A 121 24.29 -21.72 2.16
N LEU A 122 23.23 -21.43 2.92
CA LEU A 122 23.30 -20.51 4.06
C LEU A 122 23.58 -21.25 5.38
N GLY A 123 23.33 -22.56 5.43
CA GLY A 123 23.43 -23.38 6.64
C GLY A 123 22.18 -23.27 7.53
N ALA A 124 21.86 -24.33 8.27
CA ALA A 124 20.61 -24.44 9.02
C ALA A 124 20.41 -23.36 10.10
N SER A 125 21.49 -22.94 10.79
CA SER A 125 21.40 -21.91 11.84
C SER A 125 21.11 -20.50 11.33
N VAL A 126 21.46 -20.22 10.07
CA VAL A 126 21.44 -18.89 9.46
C VAL A 126 20.25 -18.74 8.50
N ALA A 127 19.91 -19.81 7.78
CA ALA A 127 18.92 -19.81 6.73
C ALA A 127 17.58 -19.23 7.17
N ASP A 128 16.99 -19.75 8.24
CA ASP A 128 15.67 -19.31 8.75
C ASP A 128 15.68 -17.81 9.12
N ARG A 129 16.77 -17.34 9.73
CA ARG A 129 16.89 -15.94 10.15
C ARG A 129 17.02 -14.96 8.97
N LEU A 130 17.68 -15.36 7.88
CA LEU A 130 17.85 -14.52 6.69
C LEU A 130 16.63 -14.58 5.78
N ILE A 131 16.02 -15.75 5.57
CA ILE A 131 14.81 -15.91 4.76
C ILE A 131 13.67 -15.05 5.33
N ASN A 132 13.56 -15.00 6.66
CA ASN A 132 12.53 -14.16 7.31
C ASN A 132 12.71 -12.66 7.01
N GLU A 133 13.88 -12.21 6.59
CA GLU A 133 14.14 -10.81 6.21
C GLU A 133 14.07 -10.54 4.70
N PHE A 134 13.91 -11.57 3.86
CA PHE A 134 13.81 -11.39 2.40
C PHE A 134 12.70 -10.42 1.97
N PRO A 135 11.48 -10.46 2.53
CA PRO A 135 10.45 -9.49 2.22
C PRO A 135 10.88 -8.03 2.47
N ASP A 136 11.49 -7.77 3.62
CA ASP A 136 11.94 -6.43 3.99
C ASP A 136 13.13 -5.97 3.14
N ALA A 137 14.06 -6.88 2.87
CA ALA A 137 15.21 -6.62 2.02
C ALA A 137 14.77 -6.31 0.59
N LEU A 138 13.86 -7.13 0.04
CA LEU A 138 13.29 -6.92 -1.30
C LEU A 138 12.57 -5.56 -1.39
N GLY A 139 11.74 -5.21 -0.39
CA GLY A 139 11.07 -3.92 -0.35
C GLY A 139 12.04 -2.74 -0.37
N LYS A 140 13.20 -2.85 0.29
CA LYS A 140 14.24 -1.80 0.26
C LYS A 140 14.97 -1.73 -1.08
N ILE A 141 15.29 -2.89 -1.68
CA ILE A 141 15.98 -2.97 -2.97
C ILE A 141 15.12 -2.39 -4.08
N ARG A 142 13.84 -2.71 -4.09
CA ARG A 142 12.92 -2.24 -5.14
C ARG A 142 12.70 -0.72 -5.12
N ARG A 143 12.94 -0.05 -3.99
CA ARG A 143 12.96 1.44 -3.92
C ARG A 143 14.01 2.07 -4.83
N TYR A 144 15.07 1.34 -5.18
CA TYR A 144 16.05 1.77 -6.17
C TYR A 144 15.57 1.56 -7.61
N LEU A 145 14.31 1.17 -7.82
CA LEU A 145 13.69 0.88 -9.11
C LEU A 145 14.50 -0.09 -9.97
N LEU A 146 15.12 -1.08 -9.35
CA LEU A 146 15.90 -2.11 -10.01
C LEU A 146 15.02 -3.35 -10.27
N THR A 147 15.11 -3.87 -11.49
CA THR A 147 14.64 -5.24 -11.75
C THR A 147 15.51 -6.24 -11.00
N PRO A 148 15.06 -7.49 -10.78
CA PRO A 148 15.89 -8.52 -10.15
C PRO A 148 17.25 -8.68 -10.81
N GLY A 149 17.30 -8.68 -12.17
CA GLY A 149 18.53 -8.77 -12.92
C GLY A 149 19.45 -7.57 -12.74
N GLU A 150 18.95 -6.35 -12.81
CA GLU A 150 19.73 -5.12 -12.54
C GLU A 150 20.28 -5.13 -11.11
N PHE A 151 19.44 -5.46 -10.13
CA PHE A 151 19.88 -5.60 -8.73
C PHE A 151 21.04 -6.60 -8.59
N TYR A 152 20.86 -7.79 -9.16
CA TYR A 152 21.86 -8.83 -9.09
C TYR A 152 23.21 -8.41 -9.72
N GLN A 153 23.15 -7.78 -10.90
CA GLN A 153 24.33 -7.25 -11.57
C GLN A 153 25.02 -6.15 -10.76
N HIS A 154 24.27 -5.19 -10.20
CA HIS A 154 24.81 -4.13 -9.36
C HIS A 154 25.50 -4.68 -8.11
N ALA A 155 24.85 -5.62 -7.42
CA ALA A 155 25.45 -6.25 -6.23
C ALA A 155 26.75 -7.00 -6.57
N ARG A 156 26.77 -7.77 -7.68
CA ARG A 156 27.98 -8.48 -8.13
C ARG A 156 29.09 -7.52 -8.58
N ALA A 157 28.76 -6.43 -9.25
CA ALA A 157 29.74 -5.42 -9.64
C ALA A 157 30.38 -4.77 -8.41
N ALA A 158 29.59 -4.44 -7.39
CA ALA A 158 30.07 -3.89 -6.14
C ALA A 158 31.03 -4.87 -5.40
N PHE A 159 30.78 -6.17 -5.47
CA PHE A 159 31.69 -7.19 -4.93
C PHE A 159 33.05 -7.23 -5.68
N LYS A 160 33.07 -6.95 -6.98
CA LYS A 160 34.29 -6.98 -7.81
C LYS A 160 35.13 -5.71 -7.69
N GLN A 161 34.49 -4.55 -7.52
CA GLN A 161 35.17 -3.24 -7.54
C GLN A 161 35.94 -2.94 -6.26
N ARG A 162 35.73 -3.71 -5.19
CA ARG A 162 36.30 -3.45 -3.87
C ARG A 162 37.47 -4.35 -3.54
N SER A 163 38.41 -3.78 -2.84
CA SER A 163 39.62 -4.48 -2.32
C SER A 163 39.28 -5.54 -1.24
N ILE A 164 38.06 -5.49 -0.71
CA ILE A 164 37.59 -6.41 0.34
C ILE A 164 36.65 -7.43 -0.34
N PRO A 165 37.01 -8.72 -0.35
CA PRO A 165 36.17 -9.77 -0.89
C PRO A 165 34.83 -9.82 -0.15
N ALA A 166 33.74 -9.92 -0.89
CA ALA A 166 32.46 -10.28 -0.26
C ALA A 166 32.63 -11.65 0.41
N ASP A 167 32.17 -11.78 1.66
CA ASP A 167 32.12 -13.08 2.32
C ASP A 167 31.13 -14.01 1.58
N ASP A 168 31.31 -15.30 1.79
CA ASP A 168 30.46 -16.30 1.11
C ASP A 168 28.99 -16.19 1.57
N LEU A 169 28.76 -15.72 2.80
CA LEU A 169 27.42 -15.48 3.30
C LEU A 169 26.68 -14.40 2.48
N ALA A 170 27.34 -13.28 2.16
CA ALA A 170 26.74 -12.23 1.35
C ALA A 170 26.50 -12.69 -0.10
N LYS A 171 27.44 -13.47 -0.67
CA LYS A 171 27.27 -14.02 -2.03
C LYS A 171 26.09 -14.99 -2.10
N ASN A 172 26.03 -15.95 -1.18
CA ASN A 172 24.97 -16.94 -1.14
C ASN A 172 23.61 -16.28 -0.83
N THR A 173 23.58 -15.29 0.08
CA THR A 173 22.36 -14.50 0.34
C THR A 173 21.90 -13.74 -0.90
N LEU A 174 22.83 -13.22 -1.73
CA LEU A 174 22.50 -12.55 -2.98
C LEU A 174 21.80 -13.50 -3.96
N GLU A 175 22.30 -14.71 -4.14
CA GLU A 175 21.71 -15.71 -5.02
C GLU A 175 20.29 -16.05 -4.60
N TRP A 176 20.08 -16.31 -3.30
CA TRP A 176 18.75 -16.66 -2.78
C TRP A 176 17.79 -15.48 -2.80
N LEU A 177 18.26 -14.28 -2.54
CA LEU A 177 17.43 -13.07 -2.60
C LEU A 177 17.06 -12.74 -4.06
N PHE A 178 17.93 -12.97 -5.01
CA PHE A 178 17.65 -12.86 -6.42
C PHE A 178 16.57 -13.87 -6.85
N ARG A 179 16.71 -15.16 -6.51
CA ARG A 179 15.71 -16.19 -6.78
C ARG A 179 14.36 -15.84 -6.13
N PHE A 180 14.37 -15.40 -4.88
CA PHE A 180 13.14 -14.96 -4.20
C PHE A 180 12.49 -13.74 -4.89
N SER A 181 13.29 -12.77 -5.33
CA SER A 181 12.76 -11.57 -6.01
C SER A 181 12.13 -11.92 -7.37
N THR A 182 12.72 -12.86 -8.11
CA THR A 182 12.17 -13.36 -9.36
C THR A 182 10.86 -14.13 -9.13
N TYR A 183 10.87 -15.05 -8.15
CA TYR A 183 9.68 -15.79 -7.74
C TYR A 183 8.53 -14.88 -7.31
N PHE A 184 8.81 -13.82 -6.56
CA PHE A 184 7.80 -12.85 -6.14
C PHE A 184 7.14 -12.14 -7.35
N LEU A 185 7.93 -11.70 -8.33
CA LEU A 185 7.39 -11.03 -9.52
C LEU A 185 6.60 -11.97 -10.42
N GLU A 186 7.04 -13.22 -10.56
CA GLU A 186 6.29 -14.25 -11.30
C GLU A 186 4.93 -14.51 -10.65
N GLU A 187 4.90 -14.63 -9.32
CA GLU A 187 3.66 -14.81 -8.57
C GLU A 187 2.71 -13.61 -8.67
N LEU A 188 3.22 -12.38 -8.67
CA LEU A 188 2.38 -11.21 -8.92
C LEU A 188 1.76 -11.25 -10.31
N ARG A 189 2.56 -11.60 -11.36
CA ARG A 189 2.06 -11.76 -12.73
C ARG A 189 1.00 -12.84 -12.83
N ASN A 190 1.23 -14.01 -12.23
CA ASN A 190 0.29 -15.12 -12.25
C ASN A 190 -1.07 -14.75 -11.62
N ARG A 191 -1.06 -13.77 -10.72
CA ARG A 191 -2.26 -13.25 -10.04
C ARG A 191 -2.85 -12.00 -10.71
N ASN A 192 -2.28 -11.53 -11.82
CA ASN A 192 -2.62 -10.25 -12.47
C ASN A 192 -2.51 -9.05 -11.50
N LEU A 193 -1.41 -8.99 -10.75
CA LEU A 193 -1.17 -7.97 -9.75
C LEU A 193 0.07 -7.15 -10.08
N LEU A 194 -0.02 -5.84 -9.83
CA LEU A 194 1.10 -4.89 -9.92
C LEU A 194 1.31 -4.23 -8.57
N ASP A 195 2.53 -4.23 -8.06
CA ASP A 195 2.87 -3.40 -6.91
C ASP A 195 3.30 -1.98 -7.34
N PHE A 196 3.40 -1.08 -6.37
CA PHE A 196 3.77 0.31 -6.64
C PHE A 196 5.17 0.47 -7.26
N ASP A 197 6.12 -0.39 -6.89
CA ASP A 197 7.47 -0.34 -7.44
C ASP A 197 7.47 -0.79 -8.91
N GLU A 198 6.64 -1.80 -9.26
CA GLU A 198 6.50 -2.29 -10.64
C GLU A 198 5.93 -1.21 -11.56
N ILE A 199 4.98 -0.40 -11.08
CA ILE A 199 4.46 0.76 -11.84
C ILE A 199 5.60 1.70 -12.22
N LEU A 200 6.53 1.98 -11.30
CA LEU A 200 7.66 2.88 -11.55
C LEU A 200 8.68 2.25 -12.53
N ILE A 201 9.01 0.97 -12.33
CA ILE A 201 9.97 0.24 -13.15
C ILE A 201 9.45 0.11 -14.59
N LYS A 202 8.21 -0.38 -14.75
CA LYS A 202 7.58 -0.52 -16.07
C LYS A 202 7.32 0.83 -16.74
N GLY A 203 6.89 1.83 -15.98
CA GLY A 203 6.74 3.19 -16.49
C GLY A 203 8.05 3.77 -17.04
N ARG A 204 9.17 3.54 -16.35
CA ARG A 204 10.50 3.94 -16.83
C ARG A 204 10.87 3.23 -18.14
N SER A 205 10.61 1.93 -18.22
CA SER A 205 10.90 1.15 -19.43
C SER A 205 10.06 1.61 -20.60
N LEU A 206 8.75 1.74 -20.43
CA LEU A 206 7.85 2.22 -21.47
C LEU A 206 8.25 3.60 -22.00
N ILE A 207 8.59 4.55 -21.12
CA ILE A 207 9.01 5.88 -21.56
C ILE A 207 10.30 5.81 -22.39
N ARG A 208 11.25 4.96 -22.04
CA ARG A 208 12.47 4.76 -22.83
C ARG A 208 12.17 4.22 -24.22
N GLU A 209 11.33 3.18 -24.31
CA GLU A 209 10.91 2.60 -25.58
C GLU A 209 10.17 3.62 -26.46
N MET A 210 9.26 4.42 -25.89
CA MET A 210 8.58 5.49 -26.61
C MET A 210 9.57 6.53 -27.17
N ILE A 211 10.59 6.92 -26.39
CA ILE A 211 11.62 7.84 -26.82
C ILE A 211 12.48 7.25 -27.94
N GLU A 212 12.89 5.99 -27.83
CA GLU A 212 13.66 5.27 -28.85
C GLU A 212 12.86 5.09 -30.16
N ALA A 213 11.55 4.87 -30.04
CA ALA A 213 10.63 4.82 -31.17
C ALA A 213 10.29 6.20 -31.77
N GLN A 214 10.79 7.29 -31.19
CA GLN A 214 10.44 8.68 -31.52
C GLN A 214 8.96 9.02 -31.31
N GLU A 215 8.26 8.24 -30.48
CA GLU A 215 6.87 8.46 -30.06
C GLU A 215 6.87 9.22 -28.73
N PHE A 216 7.05 10.53 -28.78
CA PHE A 216 7.14 11.32 -27.56
C PHE A 216 5.77 11.53 -26.90
N PRO A 217 5.63 11.28 -25.58
CA PRO A 217 4.43 11.64 -24.83
C PRO A 217 4.11 13.13 -24.93
N SER A 218 2.84 13.51 -24.92
CA SER A 218 2.41 14.93 -24.97
C SER A 218 2.94 15.76 -23.77
N ALA A 219 3.16 15.12 -22.62
CA ALA A 219 3.68 15.75 -21.41
C ALA A 219 5.07 16.35 -21.64
N LYS A 220 5.20 17.67 -21.49
CA LYS A 220 6.45 18.42 -21.70
C LYS A 220 6.85 19.25 -20.49
N VAL A 221 5.88 19.74 -19.72
CA VAL A 221 6.09 20.68 -18.62
C VAL A 221 5.72 20.03 -17.31
N PHE A 222 6.71 19.79 -16.46
CA PHE A 222 6.55 19.19 -15.16
C PHE A 222 6.65 20.22 -14.05
N LEU A 223 5.69 20.19 -13.12
CA LEU A 223 5.73 20.97 -11.88
C LEU A 223 5.65 19.99 -10.71
N ILE A 224 6.69 19.95 -9.88
CA ILE A 224 6.79 18.96 -8.79
C ILE A 224 6.79 19.67 -7.46
N ASP A 225 5.80 19.38 -6.62
CA ASP A 225 5.71 19.85 -5.23
C ASP A 225 6.43 18.91 -4.28
N GLU A 226 6.86 19.45 -3.13
CA GLU A 226 7.58 18.69 -2.08
C GLU A 226 8.76 17.86 -2.64
N PHE A 227 9.54 18.46 -3.54
CA PHE A 227 10.58 17.76 -4.30
C PHE A 227 11.65 17.09 -3.44
N GLN A 228 11.91 17.59 -2.23
CA GLN A 228 12.84 16.99 -1.27
C GLN A 228 12.41 15.60 -0.76
N ASP A 229 11.17 15.19 -1.04
CA ASP A 229 10.65 13.88 -0.64
C ASP A 229 10.71 12.85 -1.78
N ASN A 230 11.18 13.24 -2.96
CA ASN A 230 11.29 12.33 -4.08
C ASN A 230 12.55 11.46 -4.01
N ASN A 231 12.44 10.27 -4.57
CA ASN A 231 13.53 9.36 -4.80
C ASN A 231 14.37 9.82 -6.03
N PRO A 232 15.71 9.70 -6.01
CA PRO A 232 16.55 9.99 -7.18
C PRO A 232 16.13 9.27 -8.46
N ASP A 233 15.63 8.04 -8.36
CA ASP A 233 15.18 7.27 -9.52
C ASP A 233 13.88 7.82 -10.12
N GLN A 234 12.98 8.39 -9.30
CA GLN A 234 11.81 9.12 -9.79
C GLN A 234 12.21 10.38 -10.59
N LEU A 235 13.21 11.11 -10.12
CA LEU A 235 13.79 12.21 -10.91
C LEU A 235 14.38 11.69 -12.22
N GLY A 236 15.04 10.53 -12.20
CA GLY A 236 15.54 9.89 -13.42
C GLY A 236 14.45 9.66 -14.46
N ILE A 237 13.26 9.28 -14.05
CA ILE A 237 12.10 9.13 -14.95
C ILE A 237 11.65 10.49 -15.49
N VAL A 238 11.52 11.52 -14.64
CA VAL A 238 11.13 12.87 -15.09
C VAL A 238 12.14 13.44 -16.09
N ASN A 239 13.43 13.20 -15.87
CA ASN A 239 14.48 13.64 -16.77
C ASN A 239 14.34 13.02 -18.18
N LEU A 240 13.79 11.81 -18.33
CA LEU A 240 13.49 11.24 -19.63
C LEU A 240 12.49 12.11 -20.44
N PHE A 241 11.53 12.73 -19.77
CA PHE A 241 10.56 13.61 -20.42
C PHE A 241 11.14 14.99 -20.73
N VAL A 242 11.97 15.55 -19.85
CA VAL A 242 12.41 16.96 -19.96
C VAL A 242 13.74 17.11 -20.69
N ASN A 243 14.54 16.06 -20.86
CA ASN A 243 15.77 16.06 -21.64
C ASN A 243 15.51 16.07 -23.16
N ARG A 244 14.66 16.98 -23.61
CA ARG A 244 14.32 17.23 -25.01
C ARG A 244 14.13 18.71 -25.23
N PRO A 245 14.24 19.26 -26.48
CA PRO A 245 14.27 20.69 -26.72
C PRO A 245 13.14 21.52 -26.12
N GLU A 246 11.95 20.93 -25.95
CA GLU A 246 10.77 21.62 -25.42
C GLU A 246 10.45 21.21 -23.97
N GLY A 247 11.29 20.35 -23.36
CA GLY A 247 11.09 19.87 -22.02
C GLY A 247 11.34 20.96 -20.97
N HIS A 248 10.46 21.01 -19.95
CA HIS A 248 10.57 22.01 -18.89
C HIS A 248 10.20 21.41 -17.54
N ILE A 249 10.98 21.72 -16.50
CA ILE A 249 10.72 21.26 -15.13
C ILE A 249 10.79 22.42 -14.14
N THR A 250 9.82 22.48 -13.25
CA THR A 250 9.83 23.37 -12.09
C THR A 250 9.71 22.53 -10.84
N VAL A 251 10.68 22.57 -9.96
CA VAL A 251 10.67 21.85 -8.68
C VAL A 251 10.55 22.84 -7.54
N VAL A 252 9.71 22.51 -6.56
CA VAL A 252 9.51 23.30 -5.34
C VAL A 252 9.74 22.40 -4.13
N GLY A 253 10.51 22.87 -3.15
CA GLY A 253 10.83 22.08 -1.98
C GLY A 253 11.47 22.84 -0.84
N ASP A 254 11.64 22.11 0.27
CA ASP A 254 12.32 22.59 1.48
C ASP A 254 13.21 21.50 2.06
N GLU A 255 14.52 21.69 2.01
CA GLU A 255 15.48 20.76 2.59
C GLU A 255 15.24 20.47 4.08
N LYS A 256 14.82 21.51 4.85
CA LYS A 256 14.53 21.40 6.27
C LYS A 256 13.33 20.46 6.56
N GLN A 257 12.50 20.19 5.55
CA GLN A 257 11.30 19.35 5.66
C GLN A 257 11.44 17.94 5.06
N SER A 258 12.64 17.52 4.66
CA SER A 258 12.89 16.17 4.15
C SER A 258 12.90 15.15 5.30
N ILE A 259 11.80 14.38 5.45
CA ILE A 259 11.57 13.42 6.54
C ILE A 259 11.08 12.04 6.08
N TYR A 260 11.20 11.73 4.77
CA TYR A 260 10.75 10.45 4.18
C TYR A 260 11.89 9.58 3.66
N ARG A 261 13.08 9.71 4.27
CA ARG A 261 14.24 8.87 3.92
C ARG A 261 13.94 7.36 4.03
N PHE A 262 13.13 6.98 5.02
CA PHE A 262 12.69 5.59 5.20
C PHE A 262 11.86 5.07 4.01
N GLN A 263 11.33 5.96 3.15
CA GLN A 263 10.65 5.62 1.90
C GLN A 263 11.54 5.78 0.65
N GLY A 264 12.84 6.05 0.84
CA GLY A 264 13.79 6.21 -0.25
C GLY A 264 14.02 7.65 -0.71
N ALA A 265 13.42 8.64 -0.03
CA ALA A 265 13.71 10.05 -0.31
C ALA A 265 15.17 10.39 0.01
N ASP A 266 15.81 11.15 -0.87
CA ASP A 266 17.17 11.63 -0.69
C ASP A 266 17.26 13.14 -0.87
N ILE A 267 17.64 13.83 0.19
CA ILE A 267 17.81 15.28 0.21
C ILE A 267 18.82 15.78 -0.83
N SER A 268 19.80 14.93 -1.19
CA SER A 268 20.79 15.27 -2.22
C SER A 268 20.14 15.49 -3.58
N THR A 269 19.01 14.85 -3.86
CA THR A 269 18.22 15.02 -5.08
C THR A 269 17.79 16.48 -5.26
N PHE A 270 17.33 17.14 -4.20
CA PHE A 270 16.98 18.56 -4.23
C PHE A 270 18.20 19.47 -4.22
N ARG A 271 19.24 19.15 -3.43
CA ARG A 271 20.48 19.95 -3.35
C ARG A 271 21.21 20.00 -4.68
N ASN A 272 21.39 18.83 -5.29
CA ASN A 272 22.18 18.66 -6.50
C ASN A 272 21.36 18.81 -7.79
N PHE A 273 20.08 19.21 -7.66
CA PHE A 273 19.25 19.45 -8.82
C PHE A 273 19.87 20.59 -9.67
N ASN A 274 20.27 20.25 -10.89
CA ASN A 274 20.81 21.23 -11.83
C ASN A 274 19.67 22.09 -12.37
N SER A 275 19.67 23.36 -12.05
CA SER A 275 18.62 24.33 -12.44
C SER A 275 19.20 25.52 -13.15
N ASP A 276 18.55 25.95 -14.22
CA ASP A 276 18.90 27.19 -14.93
C ASP A 276 18.59 28.41 -14.08
N LYS A 277 17.64 28.32 -13.16
CA LYS A 277 17.23 29.41 -12.28
C LYS A 277 16.87 28.93 -10.90
N ASP A 278 17.50 29.53 -9.89
CA ASP A 278 17.18 29.32 -8.49
C ASP A 278 16.38 30.52 -7.96
N ILE A 279 15.24 30.20 -7.33
CA ILE A 279 14.36 31.18 -6.69
C ILE A 279 14.22 30.78 -5.23
N VAL A 280 14.27 31.77 -4.35
CA VAL A 280 14.12 31.59 -2.93
C VAL A 280 12.90 32.34 -2.44
N LEU A 281 12.02 31.67 -1.71
CA LEU A 281 10.89 32.25 -1.00
C LEU A 281 11.25 32.39 0.47
N SER A 282 11.59 33.60 0.89
CA SER A 282 12.00 33.94 2.28
C SER A 282 10.82 34.31 3.18
N ASP A 283 9.70 34.71 2.60
CA ASP A 283 8.54 35.20 3.37
C ASP A 283 7.76 34.04 3.98
N ASN A 284 7.48 34.12 5.28
CA ASN A 284 6.63 33.15 5.99
C ASN A 284 5.34 33.84 6.45
N PHE A 285 4.20 33.27 6.01
CA PHE A 285 2.86 33.78 6.31
C PHE A 285 2.15 32.99 7.42
N ARG A 286 2.78 31.96 7.97
CA ARG A 286 2.19 31.00 8.91
C ARG A 286 2.45 31.38 10.35
N SER A 287 3.71 31.45 10.74
CA SER A 287 4.14 31.50 12.14
C SER A 287 4.66 32.88 12.55
N TYR A 288 4.62 33.18 13.82
CA TYR A 288 5.31 34.34 14.39
C TYR A 288 6.85 34.15 14.38
N SER A 289 7.60 35.24 14.48
CA SER A 289 9.06 35.29 14.37
C SER A 289 9.75 34.38 15.41
N GLU A 290 9.28 34.39 16.65
CA GLU A 290 9.88 33.63 17.75
C GLU A 290 9.87 32.12 17.47
N ILE A 291 8.78 31.61 16.88
CA ILE A 291 8.64 30.19 16.54
C ILE A 291 9.61 29.81 15.41
N LEU A 292 9.75 30.68 14.40
CA LEU A 292 10.67 30.42 13.29
C LEU A 292 12.12 30.48 13.74
N ASP A 293 12.50 31.51 14.50
CA ASP A 293 13.86 31.71 15.00
C ASP A 293 14.26 30.59 15.97
N PHE A 294 13.29 30.11 16.78
CA PHE A 294 13.49 28.96 17.63
C PHE A 294 13.74 27.68 16.81
N ALA A 295 12.86 27.39 15.85
CA ALA A 295 12.98 26.18 15.01
C ALA A 295 14.28 26.17 14.21
N ASP A 296 14.68 27.31 13.64
CA ASP A 296 15.93 27.46 12.91
C ASP A 296 17.14 27.35 13.86
N SER A 297 17.09 27.93 15.05
CA SER A 297 18.14 27.79 16.08
C SER A 297 18.31 26.34 16.51
N PHE A 298 17.21 25.58 16.68
CA PHE A 298 17.25 24.18 17.00
C PHE A 298 17.90 23.35 15.90
N LEU A 299 17.56 23.61 14.64
CA LEU A 299 18.13 22.87 13.51
C LEU A 299 19.63 23.17 13.36
N ALA A 300 20.05 24.40 13.56
CA ALA A 300 21.42 24.88 13.37
C ALA A 300 22.42 24.33 14.39
N LEU A 301 21.99 23.94 15.60
CA LEU A 301 22.88 23.47 16.68
C LEU A 301 23.82 22.32 16.27
N LYS A 302 23.35 21.39 15.43
CA LYS A 302 24.12 20.21 15.02
C LYS A 302 24.10 19.93 13.52
N THR A 303 23.38 20.71 12.78
CA THR A 303 23.30 20.53 11.32
C THR A 303 23.80 21.82 10.69
N PRO A 304 25.09 21.89 10.27
CA PRO A 304 25.51 23.06 9.52
C PRO A 304 24.61 23.20 8.31
N THR A 305 23.89 24.29 8.24
CA THR A 305 23.03 24.61 7.11
C THR A 305 23.95 24.93 5.93
N GLY A 306 24.22 23.91 5.10
CA GLY A 306 24.96 24.12 3.85
C GLY A 306 24.11 25.01 2.93
N GLY A 307 24.63 26.15 2.60
CA GLY A 307 24.36 27.11 1.51
C GLY A 307 22.97 27.40 0.96
N LEU A 308 21.96 26.56 1.13
CA LEU A 308 20.60 26.73 0.58
C LEU A 308 19.51 26.95 1.64
N SER A 309 19.86 26.92 2.92
CA SER A 309 18.92 27.20 4.02
C SER A 309 18.74 28.70 4.16
N VAL A 310 17.67 29.23 3.60
CA VAL A 310 17.33 30.65 3.69
C VAL A 310 16.63 30.90 5.01
N PRO A 311 17.10 31.91 5.78
CA PRO A 311 16.34 32.42 6.90
C PRO A 311 14.96 32.90 6.44
N GLN A 312 13.92 32.54 7.18
CA GLN A 312 12.57 32.94 6.86
C GLN A 312 12.22 34.23 7.60
N THR A 313 11.56 35.16 6.93
CA THR A 313 11.05 36.41 7.51
C THR A 313 9.57 36.21 7.84
N ALA A 314 9.20 36.28 9.10
CA ALA A 314 7.81 36.20 9.52
C ALA A 314 7.02 37.45 9.09
N GLN A 315 6.09 37.29 8.16
CA GLN A 315 5.19 38.38 7.74
C GLN A 315 4.13 38.73 8.81
N ARG A 316 3.94 37.80 9.78
CA ARG A 316 3.09 38.04 10.94
C ARG A 316 3.78 38.88 12.04
N GLY A 317 5.09 39.13 11.95
CA GLY A 317 5.90 39.85 12.93
C GLY A 317 6.12 39.08 14.23
N GLU A 318 6.30 39.81 15.34
CA GLU A 318 6.42 39.22 16.67
C GLU A 318 5.06 38.82 17.24
N SER A 319 5.06 37.79 18.08
CA SER A 319 3.86 37.33 18.76
C SER A 319 3.34 38.41 19.72
N PRO A 320 2.05 38.72 19.65
CA PRO A 320 1.44 39.62 20.64
C PRO A 320 1.32 38.96 22.04
N ARG A 321 1.52 37.65 22.11
CA ARG A 321 1.50 36.85 23.33
C ARG A 321 2.85 36.27 23.63
N LYS A 322 3.40 36.58 24.77
CA LYS A 322 4.68 36.03 25.24
C LYS A 322 4.46 35.20 26.52
N PRO A 323 5.04 33.96 26.53
CA PRO A 323 5.93 33.40 25.58
C PRO A 323 5.20 32.77 24.39
N ALA A 324 5.72 32.92 23.15
CA ALA A 324 5.25 32.22 21.95
C ALA A 324 5.78 30.77 21.88
N VAL A 325 6.96 30.54 22.45
CA VAL A 325 7.55 29.19 22.63
C VAL A 325 7.65 28.89 24.10
N LEU A 326 7.05 27.77 24.53
CA LEU A 326 7.02 27.31 25.90
C LEU A 326 7.65 25.93 26.03
N CYS A 327 8.65 25.82 26.91
CA CYS A 327 9.26 24.55 27.27
C CYS A 327 8.80 24.12 28.67
N LEU A 328 7.88 23.18 28.75
CA LEU A 328 7.39 22.62 30.00
C LEU A 328 8.29 21.46 30.43
N THR A 329 8.73 21.51 31.69
CA THR A 329 9.55 20.46 32.29
C THR A 329 8.76 19.73 33.37
N THR A 330 9.00 18.42 33.50
CA THR A 330 8.39 17.57 34.54
C THR A 330 9.48 16.87 35.34
N PRO A 331 9.24 16.54 36.65
CA PRO A 331 10.14 15.68 37.41
C PRO A 331 10.36 14.32 36.70
N ASP A 332 11.55 13.72 36.92
CA ASP A 332 11.94 12.43 36.27
C ASP A 332 11.19 11.20 36.82
N ASP A 333 10.56 11.32 37.95
CA ASP A 333 9.79 10.26 38.61
C ASP A 333 8.34 10.19 38.17
N LYS A 334 7.85 11.18 37.40
CA LYS A 334 6.49 11.13 36.84
C LYS A 334 6.37 10.15 35.71
N SER A 335 5.29 9.37 35.72
CA SER A 335 4.92 8.47 34.63
C SER A 335 4.44 9.25 33.41
N GLU A 336 4.48 8.60 32.23
CA GLU A 336 3.96 9.20 30.99
C GLU A 336 2.45 9.45 31.09
N GLU A 337 1.73 8.62 31.83
CA GLU A 337 0.29 8.77 32.08
C GLU A 337 -0.02 10.03 32.89
N GLU A 338 0.72 10.24 33.99
CA GLU A 338 0.56 11.44 34.81
C GLU A 338 0.84 12.73 34.05
N ILE A 339 1.87 12.71 33.19
CA ILE A 339 2.19 13.87 32.34
C ILE A 339 1.06 14.12 31.33
N CYS A 340 0.47 13.07 30.74
CA CYS A 340 -0.67 13.22 29.84
C CYS A 340 -1.89 13.81 30.53
N LYS A 341 -2.12 13.43 31.80
CA LYS A 341 -3.22 13.97 32.61
C LYS A 341 -3.03 15.47 32.93
N GLU A 342 -1.83 15.87 33.33
CA GLU A 342 -1.52 17.29 33.56
C GLU A 342 -1.59 18.13 32.30
N LEU A 343 -1.18 17.55 31.12
CA LEU A 343 -1.33 18.23 29.83
C LEU A 343 -2.80 18.35 29.40
N ALA A 344 -3.64 17.36 29.72
CA ALA A 344 -5.09 17.46 29.51
C ALA A 344 -5.72 18.54 30.35
N ASP A 345 -5.35 18.63 31.64
CA ASP A 345 -5.76 19.73 32.53
C ASP A 345 -5.34 21.10 31.96
N PHE A 346 -4.10 21.20 31.47
CA PHE A 346 -3.59 22.43 30.86
C PHE A 346 -4.40 22.81 29.61
N ILE A 347 -4.68 21.86 28.71
CA ILE A 347 -5.50 22.08 27.52
C ILE A 347 -6.91 22.54 27.94
N LYS A 348 -7.52 21.90 28.96
CA LYS A 348 -8.83 22.26 29.48
C LYS A 348 -8.87 23.72 29.92
N ASN A 349 -7.86 24.13 30.66
CA ASN A 349 -7.79 25.49 31.15
C ASN A 349 -7.52 26.52 30.03
N ILE A 350 -6.78 26.16 28.96
CA ILE A 350 -6.67 27.02 27.76
C ILE A 350 -8.05 27.22 27.13
N LEU A 351 -8.83 26.16 26.97
CA LEU A 351 -10.16 26.22 26.38
C LEU A 351 -11.15 27.02 27.22
N ASP A 352 -11.12 26.84 28.56
CA ASP A 352 -12.02 27.50 29.49
C ASP A 352 -11.62 28.97 29.79
N SER A 353 -10.37 29.37 29.50
CA SER A 353 -9.84 30.71 29.77
C SER A 353 -10.43 31.82 28.89
N GLY A 354 -11.11 31.47 27.79
CA GLY A 354 -11.56 32.43 26.78
C GLY A 354 -10.45 33.12 26.01
N MET A 355 -9.24 32.56 26.03
CA MET A 355 -8.10 33.03 25.24
C MET A 355 -8.49 33.17 23.78
N SER A 356 -8.19 34.29 23.14
CA SER A 356 -8.54 34.55 21.76
C SER A 356 -7.35 34.32 20.81
N ILE A 357 -7.60 33.86 19.62
CA ILE A 357 -6.61 33.73 18.52
C ILE A 357 -7.09 34.49 17.29
N LYS A 358 -6.15 34.80 16.39
CA LYS A 358 -6.47 35.37 15.07
C LYS A 358 -6.50 34.25 14.03
N SER A 359 -7.69 33.89 13.60
CA SER A 359 -7.91 32.88 12.57
C SER A 359 -8.56 33.52 11.35
N HIS A 360 -7.99 33.33 10.16
CA HIS A 360 -8.48 33.87 8.89
C HIS A 360 -8.75 35.39 8.89
N GLY A 361 -8.02 36.14 9.73
CA GLY A 361 -8.17 37.59 9.85
C GLY A 361 -9.16 38.03 10.95
N GLU A 362 -9.93 37.12 11.52
CA GLU A 362 -10.88 37.39 12.59
C GLU A 362 -10.35 36.93 13.96
N GLN A 363 -10.66 37.68 14.99
CA GLN A 363 -10.31 37.32 16.37
C GLN A 363 -11.48 36.51 16.97
N ARG A 364 -11.20 35.29 17.45
CA ARG A 364 -12.16 34.41 18.10
C ARG A 364 -11.53 33.67 19.30
N SER A 365 -12.34 33.17 20.21
CA SER A 365 -11.85 32.30 21.27
C SER A 365 -11.23 31.01 20.72
N VAL A 366 -10.22 30.49 21.43
CA VAL A 366 -9.59 29.20 21.14
C VAL A 366 -10.62 28.10 21.23
N GLN A 367 -10.64 27.22 20.26
CA GLN A 367 -11.46 26.02 20.18
C GLN A 367 -10.57 24.76 20.25
N ALA A 368 -11.17 23.63 20.57
CA ALA A 368 -10.43 22.36 20.66
C ALA A 368 -9.72 22.02 19.32
N GLY A 369 -10.33 22.35 18.18
CA GLY A 369 -9.77 22.15 16.85
C GLY A 369 -8.52 22.98 16.53
N ASP A 370 -8.23 24.01 17.31
CA ASP A 370 -7.03 24.84 17.17
C ASP A 370 -5.77 24.21 17.80
N ILE A 371 -5.95 23.15 18.58
CA ILE A 371 -4.88 22.53 19.35
C ILE A 371 -4.50 21.20 18.70
N ALA A 372 -3.19 21.03 18.42
CA ALA A 372 -2.65 19.77 17.93
C ALA A 372 -1.58 19.22 18.89
N ILE A 373 -1.69 17.95 19.24
CA ILE A 373 -0.67 17.19 19.97
C ILE A 373 0.10 16.37 18.93
N ILE A 374 1.37 16.70 18.74
CA ILE A 374 2.22 16.06 17.74
C ILE A 374 3.22 15.13 18.41
N LEU A 375 3.11 13.84 18.12
CA LEU A 375 3.89 12.77 18.72
C LEU A 375 4.95 12.25 17.76
N ASN A 376 6.10 11.86 18.29
CA ASN A 376 7.17 11.26 17.51
C ASN A 376 6.83 9.80 17.13
N SER A 377 6.09 9.10 17.98
CA SER A 377 5.65 7.71 17.77
C SER A 377 4.31 7.49 18.49
N VAL A 378 3.52 6.56 17.94
CA VAL A 378 2.14 6.29 18.38
C VAL A 378 1.96 4.95 19.10
N LYS A 379 2.98 4.38 19.77
CA LYS A 379 2.81 3.03 20.32
C LYS A 379 2.01 2.96 21.64
N ALA A 380 2.33 3.76 22.66
CA ALA A 380 1.63 3.72 23.96
C ALA A 380 0.98 5.05 24.36
N LEU A 381 1.66 6.15 24.05
CA LEU A 381 1.27 7.51 24.45
C LEU A 381 -0.14 7.95 24.01
N PRO A 382 -0.62 7.59 22.83
CA PRO A 382 -1.96 8.01 22.41
C PRO A 382 -3.06 7.53 23.34
N ARG A 383 -2.94 6.33 23.91
CA ARG A 383 -3.95 5.78 24.84
C ARG A 383 -4.06 6.64 26.10
N TYR A 384 -2.95 7.05 26.67
CA TYR A 384 -2.95 7.93 27.84
C TYR A 384 -3.59 9.27 27.55
N PHE A 385 -3.33 9.87 26.37
CA PHE A 385 -4.02 11.09 25.97
C PHE A 385 -5.52 10.87 25.72
N GLU A 386 -5.91 9.74 25.13
CA GLU A 386 -7.33 9.41 24.93
C GLU A 386 -8.08 9.38 26.25
N ASP A 387 -7.52 8.67 27.23
CA ASP A 387 -8.13 8.52 28.54
C ASP A 387 -8.17 9.87 29.29
N SER A 388 -7.05 10.61 29.32
CA SER A 388 -6.96 11.89 30.01
C SER A 388 -7.86 12.98 29.42
N LEU A 389 -7.89 13.12 28.07
CA LEU A 389 -8.78 14.09 27.41
C LEU A 389 -10.26 13.71 27.56
N ALA A 390 -10.55 12.40 27.60
CA ALA A 390 -11.91 11.92 27.85
C ALA A 390 -12.38 12.19 29.28
N GLU A 391 -11.50 12.03 30.28
CA GLU A 391 -11.77 12.40 31.67
C GLU A 391 -12.13 13.88 31.79
N GLU A 392 -11.37 14.76 31.14
CA GLU A 392 -11.60 16.19 31.09
C GLU A 392 -12.73 16.63 30.16
N LYS A 393 -13.41 15.67 29.49
CA LYS A 393 -14.48 15.91 28.51
C LYS A 393 -14.06 16.78 27.32
N ILE A 394 -12.78 16.74 26.97
CA ILE A 394 -12.24 17.45 25.81
C ILE A 394 -12.44 16.59 24.55
N PRO A 395 -13.08 17.10 23.51
CA PRO A 395 -13.20 16.37 22.25
C PRO A 395 -11.82 16.24 21.60
N TYR A 396 -11.52 15.03 21.07
CA TYR A 396 -10.25 14.76 20.41
C TYR A 396 -10.43 13.85 19.19
N ILE A 397 -9.54 13.99 18.23
CA ILE A 397 -9.42 13.15 17.03
C ILE A 397 -8.00 12.61 16.96
N MET A 398 -7.87 11.30 16.74
CA MET A 398 -6.57 10.68 16.56
C MET A 398 -6.33 10.35 15.09
N SER A 399 -5.21 10.82 14.54
CA SER A 399 -4.77 10.54 13.18
C SER A 399 -3.55 9.64 13.21
N GLY A 400 -3.78 8.35 12.95
CA GLY A 400 -2.73 7.33 12.85
C GLY A 400 -2.19 6.87 14.21
N GLY A 401 -2.23 5.56 14.48
CA GLY A 401 -1.48 5.06 15.61
C GLY A 401 -2.05 3.98 16.47
N PHE A 402 -3.28 3.59 16.31
CA PHE A 402 -3.69 2.30 16.84
C PHE A 402 -4.03 1.38 15.68
N SER A 403 -3.52 0.17 15.75
CA SER A 403 -4.04 -0.88 14.90
C SER A 403 -5.56 -0.89 15.07
N PHE A 404 -6.27 -0.68 14.01
CA PHE A 404 -7.73 -0.82 13.94
C PHE A 404 -8.20 -2.10 14.63
N TYR A 405 -7.43 -3.16 14.46
CA TYR A 405 -7.70 -4.47 15.04
C TYR A 405 -7.46 -4.57 16.56
N ALA A 406 -6.79 -3.60 17.18
CA ALA A 406 -6.58 -3.52 18.63
C ALA A 406 -7.66 -2.67 19.34
N ARG A 407 -8.66 -2.19 18.62
CA ARG A 407 -9.81 -1.53 19.21
C ARG A 407 -10.70 -2.56 19.90
N SER A 408 -11.17 -2.22 21.12
CA SER A 408 -11.94 -3.15 21.96
C SER A 408 -13.13 -3.76 21.24
N GLU A 409 -13.90 -2.95 20.50
CA GLU A 409 -15.04 -3.38 19.73
C GLU A 409 -14.67 -4.37 18.62
N ILE A 410 -13.51 -4.18 17.98
CA ILE A 410 -13.04 -5.07 16.90
C ILE A 410 -12.45 -6.35 17.48
N GLU A 411 -11.68 -6.25 18.57
CA GLU A 411 -11.15 -7.43 19.27
C GLU A 411 -12.26 -8.31 19.81
N GLU A 412 -13.36 -7.74 20.30
CA GLU A 412 -14.52 -8.53 20.76
C GLU A 412 -15.22 -9.25 19.61
N ILE A 413 -15.46 -8.59 18.47
CA ILE A 413 -16.01 -9.26 17.27
C ILE A 413 -15.11 -10.41 16.85
N LEU A 414 -13.80 -10.17 16.80
CA LEU A 414 -12.83 -11.21 16.45
C LEU A 414 -12.82 -12.36 17.46
N ALA A 415 -13.04 -12.07 18.75
CA ALA A 415 -13.16 -13.10 19.77
C ALA A 415 -14.41 -13.99 19.54
N PHE A 416 -15.56 -13.40 19.17
CA PHE A 416 -16.75 -14.17 18.78
C PHE A 416 -16.47 -15.08 17.58
N LEU A 417 -15.87 -14.54 16.54
CA LEU A 417 -15.53 -15.30 15.33
C LEU A 417 -14.54 -16.43 15.61
N LYS A 418 -13.51 -16.17 16.44
CA LYS A 418 -12.55 -17.19 16.86
C LYS A 418 -13.22 -18.32 17.66
N LEU A 419 -14.09 -17.98 18.59
CA LEU A 419 -14.76 -18.95 19.44
C LEU A 419 -15.70 -19.88 18.64
N ILE A 420 -16.30 -19.38 17.55
CA ILE A 420 -17.10 -20.20 16.63
C ILE A 420 -16.23 -21.27 15.94
N VAL A 421 -15.00 -20.93 15.56
CA VAL A 421 -14.05 -21.85 14.87
C VAL A 421 -13.33 -22.75 15.88
N MET A 422 -12.94 -22.20 17.03
CA MET A 422 -12.16 -22.84 18.10
C MET A 422 -12.93 -22.77 19.43
N PRO A 423 -13.89 -23.68 19.67
CA PRO A 423 -14.71 -23.70 20.89
C PRO A 423 -13.91 -23.91 22.20
N GLU A 424 -12.68 -24.36 22.09
CA GLU A 424 -11.71 -24.54 23.17
C GLU A 424 -10.90 -23.29 23.51
N ASP A 425 -11.09 -22.17 22.81
CA ASP A 425 -10.38 -20.91 23.08
C ASP A 425 -11.00 -20.20 24.28
N ASP A 426 -10.61 -20.64 25.48
CA ASP A 426 -11.05 -20.03 26.75
C ASP A 426 -10.64 -18.55 26.86
N PHE A 427 -9.56 -18.11 26.17
CA PHE A 427 -9.13 -16.71 26.20
C PHE A 427 -10.15 -15.80 25.50
N SER A 428 -10.59 -16.18 24.30
CA SER A 428 -11.65 -15.45 23.57
C SER A 428 -12.97 -15.47 24.36
N LEU A 429 -13.31 -16.60 24.97
CA LEU A 429 -14.53 -16.71 25.79
C LEU A 429 -14.50 -15.80 27.02
N VAL A 430 -13.40 -15.83 27.78
CA VAL A 430 -13.24 -14.95 28.96
C VAL A 430 -13.31 -13.49 28.55
N LYS A 431 -12.65 -13.11 27.44
CA LYS A 431 -12.70 -11.75 26.92
C LYS A 431 -14.11 -11.28 26.60
N ILE A 432 -14.93 -12.11 25.98
CA ILE A 432 -16.34 -11.80 25.69
C ILE A 432 -17.13 -11.66 26.97
N LEU A 433 -17.02 -12.63 27.89
CA LEU A 433 -17.83 -12.65 29.11
C LEU A 433 -17.50 -11.50 30.06
N THR A 434 -16.22 -11.13 30.21
CA THR A 434 -15.78 -10.01 31.07
C THR A 434 -15.81 -8.67 30.35
N GLY A 435 -15.99 -8.69 29.05
CA GLY A 435 -16.09 -7.48 28.22
C GLY A 435 -17.34 -6.64 28.53
N PRO A 436 -17.39 -5.42 27.95
CA PRO A 436 -18.44 -4.46 28.28
C PRO A 436 -19.86 -4.87 27.85
N LEU A 437 -19.98 -5.86 26.97
CA LEU A 437 -21.29 -6.37 26.51
C LEU A 437 -21.97 -7.28 27.55
N TYR A 438 -21.19 -8.09 28.25
CA TYR A 438 -21.70 -9.05 29.22
C TYR A 438 -21.35 -8.73 30.66
N GLY A 439 -20.21 -8.09 30.91
CA GLY A 439 -19.81 -7.56 32.21
C GLY A 439 -19.76 -8.60 33.36
N LEU A 440 -19.39 -9.87 33.03
CA LEU A 440 -19.27 -10.92 34.05
C LEU A 440 -18.14 -10.56 35.02
N ASN A 441 -18.45 -10.55 36.31
CA ASN A 441 -17.46 -10.22 37.33
C ASN A 441 -16.49 -11.38 37.62
N ASP A 442 -15.35 -11.06 38.22
CA ASP A 442 -14.29 -12.03 38.51
C ASP A 442 -14.72 -13.18 39.45
N SER A 443 -15.66 -12.93 40.36
CA SER A 443 -16.17 -13.95 41.28
C SER A 443 -16.97 -15.02 40.53
N ASP A 444 -17.88 -14.58 39.65
CA ASP A 444 -18.71 -15.50 38.88
C ASP A 444 -17.87 -16.25 37.83
N LEU A 445 -16.90 -15.57 37.17
CA LEU A 445 -15.96 -16.20 36.27
C LEU A 445 -15.13 -17.26 36.98
N SER A 446 -14.62 -16.96 38.18
CA SER A 446 -13.84 -17.90 38.98
C SER A 446 -14.67 -19.13 39.40
N ALA A 447 -15.94 -18.93 39.78
CA ALA A 447 -16.83 -19.99 40.11
C ALA A 447 -17.12 -20.95 38.94
N LEU A 448 -17.37 -20.39 37.73
CA LEU A 448 -17.56 -21.17 36.49
C LEU A 448 -16.30 -21.94 36.12
N SER A 449 -15.14 -21.28 36.18
CA SER A 449 -13.85 -21.89 35.85
C SER A 449 -13.47 -23.03 36.77
N LEU A 450 -13.72 -22.89 38.07
CA LEU A 450 -13.46 -23.93 39.07
C LEU A 450 -14.38 -25.15 38.89
N LYS A 451 -15.66 -24.95 38.58
CA LYS A 451 -16.58 -26.03 38.25
C LYS A 451 -16.12 -26.81 37.02
N GLY A 452 -15.82 -26.13 35.93
CA GLY A 452 -15.33 -26.77 34.70
C GLY A 452 -14.03 -27.55 34.91
N ARG A 453 -13.05 -26.98 35.66
CA ARG A 453 -11.80 -27.69 36.01
C ARG A 453 -12.02 -28.95 36.84
N ASN A 454 -12.92 -28.90 37.80
CA ASN A 454 -13.26 -30.07 38.63
C ASN A 454 -13.88 -31.20 37.78
N GLU A 455 -14.65 -30.83 36.75
CA GLU A 455 -15.28 -31.78 35.82
C GLU A 455 -14.33 -32.17 34.66
N LYS A 456 -13.14 -31.58 34.57
CA LYS A 456 -12.17 -31.73 33.46
C LYS A 456 -12.78 -31.39 32.09
N ILE A 457 -13.64 -30.41 32.06
CA ILE A 457 -14.31 -29.91 30.84
C ILE A 457 -13.84 -28.47 30.59
N ALA A 458 -13.59 -28.11 29.32
CA ALA A 458 -13.28 -26.73 28.93
C ALA A 458 -14.46 -25.79 29.24
N LEU A 459 -14.20 -24.50 29.44
CA LEU A 459 -15.18 -23.56 29.99
C LEU A 459 -16.44 -23.43 29.14
N LEU A 460 -16.30 -23.34 27.80
CA LEU A 460 -17.47 -23.23 26.90
C LEU A 460 -18.35 -24.49 26.92
N PRO A 461 -17.84 -25.71 26.72
CA PRO A 461 -18.64 -26.91 26.89
C PRO A 461 -19.32 -27.01 28.24
N HIS A 462 -18.66 -26.57 29.32
CA HIS A 462 -19.27 -26.52 30.66
C HIS A 462 -20.46 -25.55 30.69
N ILE A 463 -20.32 -24.33 30.18
CA ILE A 463 -21.43 -23.35 30.09
C ILE A 463 -22.58 -23.88 29.23
N LEU A 464 -22.29 -24.57 28.12
CA LEU A 464 -23.31 -25.14 27.24
C LEU A 464 -24.10 -26.28 27.89
N ALA A 465 -23.45 -27.08 28.72
CA ALA A 465 -24.07 -28.23 29.40
C ALA A 465 -24.78 -27.87 30.71
N SER A 466 -24.42 -26.73 31.33
CA SER A 466 -24.97 -26.33 32.63
C SER A 466 -26.45 -25.95 32.55
N PRO A 467 -27.27 -26.30 33.58
CA PRO A 467 -28.65 -25.84 33.69
C PRO A 467 -28.73 -24.32 33.77
N GLU A 468 -29.80 -23.72 33.22
CA GLU A 468 -29.97 -22.26 33.16
C GLU A 468 -29.91 -21.58 34.53
N HIS A 469 -30.44 -22.19 35.53
CA HIS A 469 -30.46 -21.65 36.90
C HIS A 469 -29.12 -21.70 37.64
N GLU A 470 -28.14 -22.42 37.11
CA GLU A 470 -26.76 -22.48 37.66
C GLU A 470 -25.78 -21.48 37.01
N LEU A 471 -26.20 -20.86 35.93
CA LEU A 471 -25.38 -19.89 35.19
C LEU A 471 -25.69 -18.46 35.63
N PRO A 472 -24.70 -17.58 35.76
CA PRO A 472 -24.94 -16.15 35.83
C PRO A 472 -25.76 -15.67 34.63
N ALA A 473 -26.55 -14.63 34.79
CA ALA A 473 -27.45 -14.13 33.74
C ALA A 473 -26.70 -13.81 32.44
N SER A 474 -25.57 -13.11 32.53
CA SER A 474 -24.73 -12.77 31.39
C SER A 474 -24.14 -14.00 30.67
N ALA A 475 -23.72 -15.03 31.41
CA ALA A 475 -23.22 -16.26 30.81
C ALA A 475 -24.35 -17.02 30.08
N ASN A 476 -25.57 -16.95 30.60
CA ASN A 476 -26.74 -17.58 30.00
C ASN A 476 -27.18 -16.83 28.73
N GLU A 477 -27.17 -15.51 28.73
CA GLU A 477 -27.41 -14.68 27.51
C GLU A 477 -26.36 -14.98 26.41
N PHE A 478 -25.09 -15.01 26.79
CA PHE A 478 -24.03 -15.40 25.86
C PHE A 478 -24.27 -16.81 25.30
N ARG A 479 -24.62 -17.79 26.14
CA ARG A 479 -24.92 -19.15 25.69
C ARG A 479 -25.99 -19.20 24.61
N LYS A 480 -27.11 -18.49 24.83
CA LYS A 480 -28.23 -18.43 23.88
C LYS A 480 -27.76 -17.86 22.53
N LEU A 481 -27.01 -16.77 22.57
CA LEU A 481 -26.44 -16.17 21.35
C LEU A 481 -25.44 -17.11 20.67
N TYR A 482 -24.50 -17.71 21.40
CA TYR A 482 -23.50 -18.60 20.84
C TYR A 482 -24.12 -19.77 20.05
N VAL A 483 -25.20 -20.37 20.56
CA VAL A 483 -25.93 -21.44 19.86
C VAL A 483 -26.50 -20.95 18.54
N ILE A 484 -27.06 -19.74 18.50
CA ILE A 484 -27.57 -19.12 17.28
C ILE A 484 -26.43 -18.89 16.29
N LEU A 485 -25.33 -18.29 16.72
CA LEU A 485 -24.18 -17.98 15.87
C LEU A 485 -23.53 -19.24 15.31
N LYS A 486 -23.40 -20.30 16.13
CA LYS A 486 -22.83 -21.59 15.70
C LYS A 486 -23.69 -22.23 14.60
N ASN A 487 -25.00 -22.22 14.76
CA ASN A 487 -25.93 -22.75 13.76
C ASN A 487 -25.93 -21.91 12.48
N LYS A 488 -25.81 -20.60 12.61
CA LYS A 488 -25.80 -19.66 11.48
C LYS A 488 -24.48 -19.72 10.70
N SER A 489 -23.37 -19.93 11.38
CA SER A 489 -22.04 -19.99 10.75
C SER A 489 -21.90 -21.09 9.68
N ALA A 490 -22.73 -22.13 9.75
CA ALA A 490 -22.77 -23.21 8.76
C ALA A 490 -23.69 -22.93 7.55
N LYS A 491 -24.50 -21.88 7.58
CA LYS A 491 -25.58 -21.67 6.61
C LYS A 491 -25.59 -20.26 5.98
N SER A 492 -24.84 -19.32 6.53
CA SER A 492 -24.84 -17.92 6.07
C SER A 492 -23.46 -17.46 5.66
N SER A 493 -23.40 -16.38 4.87
CA SER A 493 -22.14 -15.72 4.52
C SER A 493 -21.45 -15.16 5.76
N LEU A 494 -20.14 -14.92 5.66
CA LEU A 494 -19.36 -14.33 6.75
C LEU A 494 -19.90 -12.93 7.11
N LEU A 495 -20.28 -12.14 6.10
CA LEU A 495 -20.87 -10.82 6.29
C LEU A 495 -22.18 -10.89 7.08
N GLU A 496 -23.07 -11.82 6.75
CA GLU A 496 -24.32 -12.02 7.49
C GLU A 496 -24.10 -12.50 8.91
N LEU A 497 -23.07 -13.34 9.13
CA LEU A 497 -22.68 -13.77 10.48
C LEU A 497 -22.19 -12.59 11.30
N CYS A 498 -21.33 -11.73 10.74
CA CYS A 498 -20.85 -10.52 11.41
C CYS A 498 -21.98 -9.55 11.72
N HIS A 499 -22.92 -9.32 10.80
CA HIS A 499 -24.12 -8.52 11.07
C HIS A 499 -24.93 -9.08 12.25
N THR A 500 -25.09 -10.42 12.31
CA THR A 500 -25.83 -11.04 13.41
C THR A 500 -25.12 -10.86 14.75
N ILE A 501 -23.78 -10.94 14.77
CA ILE A 501 -23.00 -10.66 15.98
C ILE A 501 -23.24 -9.21 16.42
N LEU A 502 -23.13 -8.23 15.50
CA LEU A 502 -23.29 -6.81 15.83
C LEU A 502 -24.69 -6.48 16.39
N GLU A 503 -25.73 -7.05 15.80
CA GLU A 503 -27.10 -6.81 16.21
C GLU A 503 -27.47 -7.53 17.51
N GLN A 504 -27.13 -8.81 17.62
CA GLN A 504 -27.65 -9.63 18.73
C GLN A 504 -26.74 -9.66 19.96
N ALA A 505 -25.46 -9.33 19.84
CA ALA A 505 -24.59 -9.17 21.00
C ALA A 505 -24.67 -7.78 21.63
N GLY A 506 -25.43 -6.85 21.05
CA GLY A 506 -25.66 -5.52 21.63
C GLY A 506 -24.54 -4.50 21.38
N PHE A 507 -23.75 -4.64 20.28
CA PHE A 507 -22.68 -3.69 19.98
C PHE A 507 -23.20 -2.27 19.69
N LEU A 508 -24.31 -2.15 18.97
CA LEU A 508 -24.90 -0.87 18.63
C LEU A 508 -25.53 -0.19 19.84
N GLU A 509 -26.20 -0.97 20.70
CA GLU A 509 -26.74 -0.51 21.98
C GLU A 509 -25.62 -0.03 22.89
N TYR A 510 -24.52 -0.79 22.99
CA TYR A 510 -23.34 -0.39 23.75
C TYR A 510 -22.71 0.88 23.20
N ALA A 511 -22.59 1.03 21.89
CA ALA A 511 -22.13 2.25 21.27
C ALA A 511 -23.02 3.46 21.67
N ALA A 512 -24.34 3.27 21.68
CA ALA A 512 -25.29 4.32 22.07
C ALA A 512 -25.19 4.74 23.57
N THR A 513 -24.70 3.87 24.46
CA THR A 513 -24.49 4.19 25.89
C THR A 513 -23.26 5.05 26.15
N GLN A 514 -22.37 5.21 25.13
CA GLN A 514 -21.15 6.00 25.31
C GLN A 514 -21.48 7.47 25.60
N LYS A 515 -20.97 7.99 26.70
CA LYS A 515 -21.20 9.39 27.13
C LYS A 515 -20.62 10.43 26.17
N SER A 516 -19.54 10.08 25.44
CA SER A 516 -18.91 10.94 24.45
C SER A 516 -19.48 10.62 23.06
N GLU A 517 -20.07 11.61 22.40
CA GLU A 517 -20.57 11.50 21.03
C GLU A 517 -19.45 11.07 20.05
N ILE A 518 -18.23 11.54 20.29
CA ILE A 518 -17.05 11.20 19.48
C ILE A 518 -16.67 9.73 19.66
N LYS A 519 -16.67 9.21 20.91
CA LYS A 519 -16.44 7.76 21.16
C LYS A 519 -17.51 6.92 20.49
N ARG A 520 -18.78 7.34 20.57
CA ARG A 520 -19.89 6.64 19.90
C ARG A 520 -19.69 6.58 18.40
N ARG A 521 -19.51 7.73 17.73
CA ARG A 521 -19.33 7.81 16.28
C ARG A 521 -18.11 7.02 15.80
N ARG A 522 -17.01 7.06 16.56
CA ARG A 522 -15.82 6.26 16.25
C ARG A 522 -16.12 4.78 16.28
N MET A 523 -16.77 4.31 17.31
CA MET A 523 -17.15 2.91 17.44
C MET A 523 -18.07 2.49 16.28
N GLU A 524 -19.12 3.27 15.98
CA GLU A 524 -20.03 3.02 14.84
C GLU A 524 -19.27 2.96 13.49
N ASN A 525 -18.33 3.88 13.27
CA ASN A 525 -17.53 3.93 12.04
C ASN A 525 -16.54 2.76 11.96
N ASN A 526 -15.92 2.35 13.08
CA ASN A 526 -15.04 1.19 13.13
C ASN A 526 -15.81 -0.11 12.85
N LEU A 527 -17.02 -0.27 13.41
CA LEU A 527 -17.89 -1.40 13.12
C LEU A 527 -18.27 -1.44 11.62
N SER A 528 -18.62 -0.29 11.05
CA SER A 528 -18.94 -0.17 9.62
C SER A 528 -17.74 -0.50 8.74
N LYS A 529 -16.55 -0.01 9.12
CA LYS A 529 -15.30 -0.34 8.43
C LYS A 529 -14.97 -1.84 8.52
N PHE A 530 -15.19 -2.46 9.69
CA PHE A 530 -14.99 -3.90 9.83
C PHE A 530 -15.87 -4.69 8.86
N LEU A 531 -17.15 -4.33 8.75
CA LEU A 531 -18.06 -4.95 7.77
C LEU A 531 -17.59 -4.74 6.32
N ALA A 532 -17.04 -3.55 6.00
CA ALA A 532 -16.48 -3.30 4.68
C ALA A 532 -15.25 -4.19 4.39
N ILE A 533 -14.39 -4.42 5.39
CA ILE A 533 -13.25 -5.35 5.28
C ILE A 533 -13.73 -6.78 5.03
N VAL A 534 -14.73 -7.23 5.79
CA VAL A 534 -15.35 -8.55 5.61
C VAL A 534 -15.93 -8.69 4.21
N ARG A 535 -16.69 -7.70 3.74
CA ARG A 535 -17.28 -7.68 2.39
C ARG A 535 -16.21 -7.75 1.30
N ASN A 536 -15.15 -6.94 1.43
CA ASN A 536 -14.04 -6.95 0.49
C ASN A 536 -13.30 -8.30 0.48
N PHE A 537 -13.18 -8.94 1.63
CA PHE A 537 -12.60 -10.27 1.73
C PHE A 537 -13.45 -11.31 0.98
N GLU A 538 -14.77 -11.32 1.17
CA GLU A 538 -15.68 -12.21 0.46
C GLU A 538 -15.67 -11.99 -1.07
N GLN A 539 -15.55 -10.73 -1.51
CA GLN A 539 -15.53 -10.41 -2.94
C GLN A 539 -14.25 -10.81 -3.66
N LYS A 540 -13.13 -10.91 -2.94
CA LYS A 540 -11.81 -11.24 -3.52
C LYS A 540 -11.52 -12.74 -3.60
N GLY A 541 -12.24 -13.58 -2.89
CA GLY A 541 -11.85 -14.96 -2.66
C GLY A 541 -12.66 -16.00 -3.40
N ILE A 542 -11.98 -17.03 -3.91
CA ILE A 542 -12.56 -18.30 -4.36
C ILE A 542 -12.93 -19.17 -3.13
N PHE A 543 -12.34 -18.89 -1.96
CA PHE A 543 -12.59 -19.57 -0.67
C PHE A 543 -12.79 -18.52 0.43
N THR A 544 -13.99 -18.40 0.96
CA THR A 544 -14.38 -17.39 1.95
C THR A 544 -14.90 -18.03 3.22
N SER A 545 -14.16 -19.01 3.74
CA SER A 545 -14.54 -19.58 5.03
C SER A 545 -14.19 -18.63 6.19
N LEU A 546 -14.93 -18.72 7.29
CA LEU A 546 -14.61 -18.01 8.53
C LEU A 546 -13.18 -18.28 9.00
N ARG A 547 -12.68 -19.51 8.80
CA ARG A 547 -11.31 -19.88 9.17
C ARG A 547 -10.28 -19.12 8.32
N ASP A 548 -10.52 -18.99 7.00
CA ASP A 548 -9.63 -18.27 6.10
C ASP A 548 -9.59 -16.78 6.45
N PHE A 549 -10.72 -16.19 6.80
CA PHE A 549 -10.79 -14.81 7.27
C PHE A 549 -9.99 -14.61 8.55
N LEU A 550 -10.10 -15.48 9.53
CA LEU A 550 -9.33 -15.38 10.77
C LEU A 550 -7.82 -15.54 10.52
N GLN A 551 -7.42 -16.44 9.63
CA GLN A 551 -6.02 -16.57 9.21
C GLN A 551 -5.54 -15.31 8.48
N TYR A 552 -6.37 -14.72 7.65
CA TYR A 552 -6.08 -13.44 6.97
C TYR A 552 -5.84 -12.32 8.00
N ILE A 553 -6.73 -12.18 9.00
CA ILE A 553 -6.56 -11.19 10.08
C ILE A 553 -5.30 -11.48 10.91
N GLU A 554 -5.04 -12.74 11.24
CA GLU A 554 -3.84 -13.13 11.98
C GLU A 554 -2.55 -12.77 11.21
N LYS A 555 -2.51 -13.03 9.91
CA LYS A 555 -1.40 -12.61 9.05
C LYS A 555 -1.21 -11.09 9.04
N ILE A 556 -2.28 -10.30 9.00
CA ILE A 556 -2.22 -8.83 9.11
C ILE A 556 -1.56 -8.44 10.43
N LEU A 557 -2.02 -8.99 11.55
CA LEU A 557 -1.50 -8.67 12.87
C LEU A 557 -0.01 -9.06 13.02
N LEU A 558 0.37 -10.24 12.54
CA LEU A 558 1.76 -10.73 12.57
C LEU A 558 2.69 -9.91 11.65
N SER A 559 2.17 -9.42 10.53
CA SER A 559 2.94 -8.62 9.58
C SER A 559 3.17 -7.18 10.04
N GLY A 560 2.62 -6.79 11.20
CA GLY A 560 2.73 -5.42 11.73
C GLY A 560 2.11 -4.38 10.79
N ILE A 561 1.10 -4.78 10.04
CA ILE A 561 0.35 -3.89 9.15
C ILE A 561 -0.59 -3.08 10.02
N ASP A 562 -0.31 -1.78 10.12
CA ASP A 562 -1.20 -0.83 10.77
C ASP A 562 -2.29 -0.41 9.78
N GLU A 563 -3.52 -0.75 10.07
CA GLU A 563 -4.67 -0.22 9.36
C GLU A 563 -5.23 0.98 10.12
N ASP A 564 -5.31 2.14 9.45
CA ASP A 564 -5.87 3.35 10.07
C ASP A 564 -7.31 3.08 10.51
N GLU A 565 -7.74 3.72 11.61
CA GLU A 565 -9.14 3.69 12.01
C GLU A 565 -10.06 4.31 10.96
N ALA A 566 -11.35 3.99 11.05
CA ALA A 566 -12.35 4.66 10.22
C ALA A 566 -12.30 6.18 10.49
N GLY A 567 -12.13 6.97 9.45
CA GLY A 567 -12.17 8.42 9.53
C GLY A 567 -13.52 8.87 10.11
N LEU A 568 -13.48 9.78 11.09
CA LEU A 568 -14.71 10.29 11.71
C LEU A 568 -15.54 11.19 10.76
N GLY A 569 -15.04 11.48 9.54
CA GLY A 569 -15.63 12.52 8.71
C GLY A 569 -15.53 13.92 9.31
N LEU A 570 -14.83 14.03 10.45
CA LEU A 570 -14.69 15.22 11.29
C LEU A 570 -13.39 15.98 10.93
N GLU A 571 -13.00 16.06 9.68
CA GLU A 571 -11.98 17.02 9.27
C GLU A 571 -12.38 18.46 9.62
N GLU A 572 -13.67 18.67 9.91
CA GLU A 572 -14.29 19.94 10.26
C GLU A 572 -14.78 20.03 11.72
N GLY A 573 -14.59 19.02 12.56
CA GLY A 573 -15.04 19.03 13.95
C GLY A 573 -14.14 19.82 14.88
N ASP A 574 -14.73 20.56 15.84
CA ASP A 574 -14.01 21.22 16.93
C ASP A 574 -13.48 20.19 17.94
N ALA A 575 -12.28 19.64 17.67
CA ALA A 575 -11.65 18.61 18.49
C ALA A 575 -10.12 18.72 18.46
N VAL A 576 -9.46 18.44 19.59
CA VAL A 576 -7.99 18.37 19.71
C VAL A 576 -7.45 17.28 18.79
N LYS A 577 -6.47 17.61 17.97
CA LYS A 577 -5.91 16.69 16.98
C LYS A 577 -4.64 16.03 17.52
N ILE A 578 -4.67 14.69 17.67
CA ILE A 578 -3.50 13.90 18.09
C ILE A 578 -2.96 13.18 16.87
N MET A 579 -1.69 13.41 16.51
CA MET A 579 -1.09 12.83 15.31
C MET A 579 0.42 12.65 15.41
N THR A 580 0.98 11.89 14.47
CA THR A 580 2.44 11.79 14.33
C THR A 580 3.02 12.98 13.58
N ILE A 581 4.33 13.22 13.76
CA ILE A 581 5.07 14.24 12.99
C ILE A 581 4.88 14.05 11.47
N HIS A 582 4.94 12.81 10.98
CA HIS A 582 4.75 12.54 9.55
C HIS A 582 3.35 12.93 9.05
N LYS A 583 2.31 12.63 9.84
CA LYS A 583 0.92 12.99 9.51
C LYS A 583 0.65 14.50 9.63
N SER A 584 1.43 15.22 10.44
CA SER A 584 1.33 16.68 10.59
C SER A 584 1.94 17.47 9.42
N LYS A 585 2.75 16.81 8.57
CA LYS A 585 3.38 17.47 7.42
C LYS A 585 2.32 17.99 6.45
N GLY A 586 2.46 19.24 6.03
CA GLY A 586 1.46 19.93 5.21
C GLY A 586 0.36 20.64 6.00
N LEU A 587 0.13 20.26 7.26
CA LEU A 587 -0.87 20.88 8.12
C LEU A 587 -0.31 22.07 8.92
N GLU A 588 -1.20 22.84 9.57
CA GLU A 588 -0.86 23.96 10.44
C GLU A 588 -1.94 24.16 11.51
N PHE A 589 -1.53 24.59 12.71
CA PHE A 589 -2.43 24.76 13.86
C PHE A 589 -2.04 25.98 14.64
N PRO A 590 -3.00 26.73 15.21
CA PRO A 590 -2.73 27.84 16.10
C PRO A 590 -1.84 27.46 17.29
N ILE A 591 -2.14 26.34 17.95
CA ILE A 591 -1.42 25.85 19.13
C ILE A 591 -0.92 24.43 18.86
N VAL A 592 0.39 24.22 19.00
CA VAL A 592 1.03 22.91 18.83
C VAL A 592 1.69 22.50 20.14
N ILE A 593 1.40 21.28 20.59
CA ILE A 593 2.01 20.64 21.74
C ILE A 593 2.86 19.46 21.26
N CYS A 594 4.16 19.49 21.55
CA CYS A 594 5.12 18.43 21.25
C CYS A 594 5.61 17.80 22.56
N PRO A 595 4.91 16.81 23.11
CA PRO A 595 5.30 16.15 24.35
C PRO A 595 6.34 15.04 24.11
N PHE A 596 7.04 14.62 25.17
CA PHE A 596 7.91 13.44 25.22
C PHE A 596 9.03 13.45 24.18
N LEU A 597 9.72 14.58 24.05
CA LEU A 597 10.84 14.73 23.14
C LEU A 597 12.06 13.94 23.65
N LYS A 598 12.17 12.68 23.22
CA LYS A 598 13.30 11.78 23.53
C LYS A 598 14.17 11.58 22.31
N ALA A 599 15.50 11.47 22.51
CA ALA A 599 16.41 11.08 21.44
C ALA A 599 16.09 9.66 20.96
N GLN A 600 15.91 9.49 19.66
CA GLN A 600 15.81 8.17 19.06
C GLN A 600 17.23 7.60 18.85
N LYS A 601 17.49 6.44 19.46
CA LYS A 601 18.75 5.75 19.24
C LYS A 601 18.65 4.93 17.96
N PHE A 602 19.57 5.14 17.05
CA PHE A 602 19.73 4.28 15.88
C PHE A 602 19.93 2.82 16.31
N LYS A 603 19.15 1.93 15.76
CA LYS A 603 19.28 0.49 16.01
C LYS A 603 19.33 -0.27 14.69
N VAL A 604 20.40 -1.01 14.49
CA VAL A 604 20.52 -1.94 13.36
C VAL A 604 19.61 -3.15 13.61
N ARG A 605 18.37 -3.08 13.11
CA ARG A 605 17.37 -4.15 13.31
C ARG A 605 17.49 -5.25 12.27
N ASN A 606 17.78 -4.90 11.03
CA ASN A 606 17.86 -5.82 9.91
C ASN A 606 19.24 -6.49 9.83
N ARG A 607 19.29 -7.62 9.15
CA ARG A 607 20.52 -8.36 8.84
C ARG A 607 20.93 -8.21 7.38
N ILE A 608 19.99 -7.95 6.47
CA ILE A 608 20.24 -7.77 5.05
C ILE A 608 20.13 -6.30 4.70
N PHE A 609 21.16 -5.76 4.06
CA PHE A 609 21.25 -4.38 3.63
C PHE A 609 21.67 -4.33 2.16
N PHE A 610 21.18 -3.37 1.44
CA PHE A 610 21.59 -3.08 0.08
C PHE A 610 21.76 -1.58 -0.11
N ASP A 611 22.84 -1.23 -0.76
CA ASP A 611 23.12 0.13 -1.21
C ASP A 611 23.86 0.08 -2.56
N ARG A 612 23.62 1.05 -3.45
CA ARG A 612 24.27 1.06 -4.77
C ARG A 612 25.80 1.17 -4.67
N GLN A 613 26.30 1.91 -3.69
CA GLN A 613 27.72 2.09 -3.48
C GLN A 613 28.35 0.89 -2.75
N TYR A 614 27.65 0.35 -1.76
CA TYR A 614 28.16 -0.71 -0.90
C TYR A 614 27.79 -2.13 -1.36
N GLY A 615 26.86 -2.28 -2.31
CA GLY A 615 26.34 -3.58 -2.73
C GLY A 615 25.46 -4.23 -1.67
N LEU A 616 25.32 -5.55 -1.74
CA LEU A 616 24.63 -6.33 -0.71
C LEU A 616 25.57 -6.57 0.48
N MET A 617 25.07 -6.32 1.66
CA MET A 617 25.77 -6.50 2.93
C MET A 617 24.91 -7.34 3.87
N VAL A 618 25.51 -8.29 4.55
CA VAL A 618 24.79 -9.17 5.47
C VAL A 618 25.43 -9.11 6.85
N LYS A 619 24.60 -8.92 7.88
CA LYS A 619 24.99 -9.04 9.26
C LYS A 619 24.94 -10.51 9.64
N ASP A 620 26.07 -11.09 10.03
CA ASP A 620 26.19 -12.50 10.39
C ASP A 620 25.34 -12.80 11.65
N PRO A 621 24.28 -13.64 11.54
CA PRO A 621 23.40 -13.89 12.66
C PRO A 621 23.99 -14.78 13.75
N ASP A 622 25.08 -15.49 13.48
CA ASP A 622 25.75 -16.37 14.45
C ASP A 622 26.82 -15.64 15.25
N LYS A 623 27.24 -14.45 14.80
CA LYS A 623 28.20 -13.61 15.48
C LYS A 623 27.52 -12.49 16.28
N LYS A 624 28.24 -11.98 17.31
CA LYS A 624 27.73 -10.91 18.19
C LYS A 624 28.63 -9.67 18.13
N GLY A 625 28.01 -8.53 18.49
CA GLY A 625 28.74 -7.26 18.55
C GLY A 625 29.27 -6.81 17.18
N LYS A 626 30.48 -6.26 17.16
CA LYS A 626 31.14 -5.76 15.95
C LYS A 626 31.59 -6.88 15.00
N ASP A 627 31.85 -8.07 15.52
CA ASP A 627 32.29 -9.21 14.71
C ASP A 627 31.21 -9.74 13.76
N ALA A 628 29.94 -9.39 14.02
CA ALA A 628 28.83 -9.71 13.14
C ALA A 628 28.77 -8.83 11.88
N TYR A 629 29.60 -7.80 11.79
CA TYR A 629 29.57 -6.81 10.71
C TYR A 629 30.80 -6.96 9.82
N CYS A 630 30.60 -7.06 8.52
CA CYS A 630 31.69 -6.83 7.58
C CYS A 630 32.05 -5.33 7.55
N GLU A 631 33.28 -5.00 7.09
CA GLU A 631 33.76 -3.61 7.10
C GLU A 631 32.86 -2.66 6.31
N ASN A 632 32.35 -3.08 5.16
CA ASN A 632 31.40 -2.31 4.36
C ASN A 632 30.11 -2.01 5.13
N LEU A 633 29.61 -2.99 5.90
CA LEU A 633 28.40 -2.81 6.71
C LEU A 633 28.66 -1.85 7.87
N LEU A 634 29.84 -1.86 8.48
CA LEU A 634 30.20 -0.90 9.52
C LEU A 634 30.19 0.53 8.97
N GLN A 635 30.84 0.77 7.82
CA GLN A 635 30.86 2.09 7.17
C GLN A 635 29.45 2.55 6.77
N TYR A 636 28.64 1.64 6.21
CA TYR A 636 27.25 1.92 5.88
C TYR A 636 26.44 2.29 7.12
N VAL A 637 26.56 1.53 8.20
CA VAL A 637 25.85 1.76 9.47
C VAL A 637 26.21 3.12 10.08
N GLU A 638 27.48 3.51 10.05
CA GLU A 638 27.94 4.82 10.54
C GLU A 638 27.34 5.96 9.70
N THR A 639 27.31 5.81 8.37
CA THR A 639 26.71 6.78 7.44
C THR A 639 25.20 6.90 7.69
N GLU A 640 24.52 5.76 7.85
CA GLU A 640 23.08 5.71 8.12
C GLU A 640 22.75 6.33 9.48
N GLN A 641 23.54 6.06 10.51
CA GLN A 641 23.35 6.66 11.83
C GLN A 641 23.41 8.19 11.78
N GLN A 642 24.41 8.74 11.09
CA GLN A 642 24.53 10.20 10.92
C GLN A 642 23.35 10.80 10.11
N ALA A 643 22.92 10.10 9.07
CA ALA A 643 21.82 10.54 8.24
C ALA A 643 20.49 10.50 9.01
N GLU A 644 20.24 9.46 9.82
CA GLU A 644 19.05 9.35 10.66
C GLU A 644 19.04 10.41 11.78
N GLU A 645 20.18 10.70 12.39
CA GLU A 645 20.27 11.77 13.39
C GLU A 645 19.88 13.13 12.79
N LYS A 646 20.36 13.44 11.57
CA LYS A 646 19.97 14.66 10.84
C LYS A 646 18.48 14.65 10.48
N GLU A 647 17.93 13.50 10.07
CA GLU A 647 16.50 13.39 9.76
C GLU A 647 15.62 13.56 11.00
N ASN A 648 16.00 12.97 12.14
CA ASN A 648 15.27 13.14 13.40
C ASN A 648 15.21 14.60 13.83
N ARG A 649 16.26 15.37 13.59
CA ARG A 649 16.22 16.83 13.82
C ARG A 649 15.26 17.54 12.88
N ARG A 650 15.25 17.18 11.58
CA ARG A 650 14.27 17.73 10.64
C ARG A 650 12.83 17.35 10.98
N LYS A 651 12.61 16.13 11.52
CA LYS A 651 11.27 15.75 12.05
C LYS A 651 10.80 16.73 13.12
N LEU A 652 11.63 17.06 14.10
CA LEU A 652 11.27 18.02 15.13
C LEU A 652 11.08 19.43 14.55
N TYR A 653 11.95 19.87 13.63
CA TYR A 653 11.75 21.12 12.89
C TYR A 653 10.38 21.18 12.20
N VAL A 654 9.99 20.09 11.52
CA VAL A 654 8.66 20.00 10.91
C VAL A 654 7.57 20.13 11.96
N ALA A 655 7.66 19.45 13.09
CA ALA A 655 6.68 19.55 14.18
C ALA A 655 6.57 21.00 14.70
N PHE A 656 7.68 21.65 14.98
CA PHE A 656 7.72 23.01 15.52
C PHE A 656 7.12 24.03 14.52
N THR A 657 7.42 23.89 13.22
CA THR A 657 6.90 24.77 12.18
C THR A 657 5.44 24.51 11.81
N ARG A 658 4.74 23.61 12.53
CA ARG A 658 3.27 23.46 12.41
C ARG A 658 2.55 24.54 13.21
N ALA A 659 3.18 25.10 14.25
CA ALA A 659 2.61 26.13 15.09
C ALA A 659 2.49 27.47 14.37
N GLN A 660 1.34 28.09 14.50
CA GLN A 660 1.07 29.44 14.03
C GLN A 660 1.32 30.48 15.12
N ASP A 661 0.71 30.30 16.31
CA ASP A 661 0.65 31.24 17.40
C ASP A 661 1.49 30.83 18.60
N ILE A 662 1.38 29.58 19.04
CA ILE A 662 2.02 29.07 20.26
C ILE A 662 2.60 27.69 20.00
N LEU A 663 3.87 27.51 20.36
CA LEU A 663 4.55 26.22 20.38
C LEU A 663 4.84 25.81 21.83
N ILE A 664 4.37 24.63 22.22
CA ILE A 664 4.60 24.06 23.54
C ILE A 664 5.40 22.77 23.37
N THR A 665 6.53 22.67 24.03
CA THR A 665 7.31 21.43 24.13
C THR A 665 7.24 20.93 25.57
N CYS A 666 7.15 19.61 25.79
CA CYS A 666 7.08 19.05 27.13
C CYS A 666 7.91 17.78 27.26
N GLY A 667 8.54 17.59 28.42
CA GLY A 667 9.28 16.37 28.75
C GLY A 667 9.91 16.39 30.13
N GLN A 668 10.45 15.22 30.53
CA GLN A 668 11.11 15.04 31.81
C GLN A 668 12.45 15.79 31.89
N LYS A 669 12.79 16.31 33.07
CA LYS A 669 14.14 16.80 33.36
C LYS A 669 15.09 15.60 33.32
N SER A 670 15.95 15.53 32.31
CA SER A 670 16.93 14.45 32.23
C SER A 670 17.90 14.52 33.40
N ARG A 671 18.11 13.38 34.09
CA ARG A 671 19.13 13.23 35.16
C ARG A 671 20.56 13.48 34.70
N SER A 672 20.77 13.56 33.39
CA SER A 672 22.11 13.77 32.79
C SER A 672 22.45 15.24 32.53
N TYR A 673 21.59 16.19 32.88
CA TYR A 673 21.90 17.61 32.78
C TYR A 673 22.55 18.10 34.09
N GLU A 674 23.82 17.78 34.31
CA GLU A 674 24.69 18.55 35.16
C GLU A 674 25.42 19.57 34.29
N PRO A 675 25.34 20.89 34.62
CA PRO A 675 25.96 21.94 33.82
C PRO A 675 27.51 21.92 33.81
N GLU A 676 28.12 20.96 34.50
CA GLU A 676 29.59 20.90 34.70
C GLU A 676 30.36 20.31 33.51
N ASP A 677 29.73 19.64 32.55
CA ASP A 677 30.42 19.06 31.38
C ASP A 677 30.03 19.80 30.11
N LYS A 678 30.52 21.03 29.94
CA LYS A 678 30.25 21.89 28.76
C LYS A 678 30.77 21.32 27.44
N ASP A 679 31.61 20.28 27.47
CA ASP A 679 32.24 19.71 26.28
C ASP A 679 31.61 18.41 25.75
N LYS A 680 30.62 17.83 26.44
CA LYS A 680 29.84 16.70 25.91
C LYS A 680 28.54 17.17 25.32
N PRO A 681 28.35 17.05 24.00
CA PRO A 681 27.09 17.45 23.38
C PRO A 681 25.95 16.64 23.98
N THR A 682 24.99 17.34 24.60
CA THR A 682 23.74 16.74 25.06
C THR A 682 23.04 16.05 23.88
N LYS A 683 22.68 14.78 24.04
CA LYS A 683 22.01 13.99 22.98
C LYS A 683 20.47 14.10 23.06
N GLU A 684 19.93 14.80 24.03
CA GLU A 684 18.50 14.86 24.27
C GLU A 684 17.88 16.14 23.72
N PRO A 685 16.82 16.07 22.88
CA PRO A 685 16.21 17.24 22.28
C PRO A 685 15.72 18.28 23.28
N LEU A 686 15.19 17.86 24.43
CA LEU A 686 14.69 18.77 25.44
C LEU A 686 15.80 19.62 26.10
N ALA A 687 16.96 19.03 26.33
CA ALA A 687 18.11 19.74 26.85
C ALA A 687 18.64 20.78 25.85
N GLU A 688 18.62 20.47 24.55
CA GLU A 688 18.97 21.41 23.48
C GLU A 688 17.96 22.57 23.38
N ILE A 689 16.67 22.29 23.53
CA ILE A 689 15.61 23.30 23.58
C ILE A 689 15.85 24.26 24.75
N ARG A 690 16.13 23.73 25.94
CA ARG A 690 16.45 24.55 27.13
C ARG A 690 17.67 25.42 26.90
N GLN A 691 18.74 24.86 26.36
CA GLN A 691 19.98 25.60 26.03
C GLN A 691 19.67 26.79 25.08
N ILE A 692 18.82 26.60 24.09
CA ILE A 692 18.42 27.66 23.15
C ILE A 692 17.65 28.75 23.90
N LEU A 693 16.63 28.40 24.70
CA LEU A 693 15.81 29.35 25.40
C LEU A 693 16.60 30.11 26.51
N GLU A 694 17.52 29.42 27.20
CA GLU A 694 18.43 30.07 28.14
C GLU A 694 19.36 31.08 27.46
N SER A 695 19.86 30.75 26.25
CA SER A 695 20.74 31.64 25.51
C SER A 695 19.98 32.75 24.76
N LYS A 696 18.71 32.54 24.44
CA LYS A 696 17.83 33.48 23.71
C LYS A 696 16.47 33.60 24.38
N PRO A 697 16.38 34.27 25.56
CA PRO A 697 15.14 34.35 26.33
C PRO A 697 14.02 35.14 25.65
N ASN A 698 14.34 35.89 24.61
CA ASN A 698 13.35 36.58 23.80
C ASN A 698 12.52 35.60 22.90
N LEU A 699 12.96 34.38 22.70
CA LEU A 699 12.26 33.39 21.88
C LEU A 699 11.16 32.68 22.66
N GLY A 700 11.36 32.46 23.97
CA GLY A 700 10.40 31.71 24.77
C GLY A 700 10.75 31.63 26.25
N GLU A 701 10.01 30.78 26.96
CA GLU A 701 10.14 30.62 28.43
C GLU A 701 10.25 29.10 28.78
N ILE A 702 10.99 28.81 29.83
CA ILE A 702 11.07 27.50 30.46
C ILE A 702 10.29 27.56 31.76
N ALA A 703 9.34 26.62 31.95
CA ALA A 703 8.53 26.56 33.18
C ALA A 703 8.33 25.08 33.59
N ASP A 704 8.00 24.86 34.85
CA ASP A 704 7.51 23.57 35.30
C ASP A 704 6.05 23.38 34.85
N LEU A 705 5.71 22.13 34.45
CA LEU A 705 4.34 21.85 34.01
C LEU A 705 3.29 22.19 35.05
N GLN A 706 3.64 22.13 36.33
CA GLN A 706 2.73 22.51 37.42
C GLN A 706 2.41 24.01 37.50
N ASP A 707 3.26 24.86 36.89
CA ASP A 707 3.12 26.34 36.95
C ASP A 707 2.30 26.87 35.74
N TRP A 708 1.65 25.99 34.98
CA TRP A 708 0.92 26.40 33.77
C TRP A 708 -0.14 27.49 33.97
N ARG A 709 -0.71 27.61 35.20
CA ARG A 709 -1.72 28.66 35.53
C ARG A 709 -1.17 30.06 35.32
N ALA A 710 0.01 30.33 35.85
CA ALA A 710 0.65 31.62 35.70
C ALA A 710 0.94 31.99 34.23
N ILE A 711 1.17 30.96 33.40
CA ILE A 711 1.41 31.15 31.96
C ILE A 711 0.12 31.56 31.25
N ILE A 712 -1.00 30.87 31.53
CA ILE A 712 -2.30 31.24 30.96
C ILE A 712 -2.69 32.67 31.37
N GLU A 713 -2.45 33.08 32.61
CA GLU A 713 -2.68 34.44 33.08
C GLU A 713 -1.85 35.46 32.27
N LYS A 714 -0.55 35.20 32.04
CA LYS A 714 0.30 36.03 31.16
C LYS A 714 -0.27 36.16 29.76
N TRP A 715 -0.75 35.07 29.18
CA TRP A 715 -1.33 35.06 27.83
C TRP A 715 -2.66 35.85 27.76
N LEU A 716 -3.45 35.80 28.82
CA LEU A 716 -4.70 36.58 28.94
C LEU A 716 -4.42 38.06 29.08
N GLU A 717 -3.47 38.48 29.93
CA GLU A 717 -3.06 39.88 30.11
C GLU A 717 -2.54 40.50 28.82
N ALA A 718 -1.68 39.76 28.08
CA ALA A 718 -1.18 40.20 26.80
C ALA A 718 -2.28 40.34 25.73
N GLY A 719 -3.33 39.50 25.78
CA GLY A 719 -4.51 39.57 24.90
C GLY A 719 -5.46 40.74 25.24
N ALA A 720 -5.56 41.12 26.50
CA ALA A 720 -6.44 42.19 26.95
C ALA A 720 -6.03 43.61 26.51
N ILE A 721 -4.76 43.82 26.20
CA ILE A 721 -4.23 45.10 25.73
C ILE A 721 -4.76 45.49 24.34
N ASN A 722 -5.21 44.50 23.55
CA ASN A 722 -5.74 44.68 22.17
C ASN A 722 -7.26 44.59 22.02
N ALA A 723 -8.02 44.38 23.14
CA ALA A 723 -9.47 44.17 23.09
C ALA A 723 -10.30 45.42 23.36
N LYS A 724 -9.89 46.58 22.87
CA LYS A 724 -10.76 47.77 22.77
C LYS A 724 -11.16 48.01 21.33
N VAL A 725 -11.98 47.12 20.76
CA VAL A 725 -12.77 47.39 19.56
C VAL A 725 -14.13 46.69 19.67
N ASP A 726 -15.10 47.54 19.79
CA ASP A 726 -16.55 47.48 19.65
C ASP A 726 -17.16 46.14 19.15
N ILE A 727 -17.89 45.49 20.07
CA ILE A 727 -18.78 44.35 19.70
C ILE A 727 -20.19 44.91 19.59
N SER A 728 -20.61 45.33 18.44
CA SER A 728 -22.02 45.42 18.11
C SER A 728 -22.27 45.24 16.59
N LYS A 729 -23.07 44.21 16.33
CA LYS A 729 -23.86 43.98 15.12
C LYS A 729 -23.27 43.14 13.98
N GLU A 730 -24.11 42.17 13.63
CA GLU A 730 -24.22 41.42 12.35
C GLU A 730 -23.39 40.13 12.19
N THR A 731 -23.83 39.09 12.87
CA THR A 731 -23.39 37.74 12.51
C THR A 731 -24.57 36.75 12.61
N LYS A 732 -25.48 36.74 11.65
CA LYS A 732 -26.45 35.67 11.50
C LYS A 732 -26.97 35.40 10.07
N ALA A 733 -26.59 36.17 9.06
CA ALA A 733 -27.14 36.04 7.72
C ALA A 733 -26.13 35.52 6.65
N LYS A 734 -24.82 35.50 6.94
CA LYS A 734 -23.80 35.09 5.94
C LYS A 734 -23.49 33.61 5.94
N ASP A 735 -23.69 32.92 7.04
CA ASP A 735 -23.29 31.48 7.14
C ASP A 735 -24.26 30.54 6.42
N LEU A 736 -25.56 30.87 6.38
CA LEU A 736 -26.55 30.04 5.63
C LEU A 736 -26.37 30.07 4.12
N ASN A 737 -25.93 31.19 3.57
CA ASN A 737 -25.67 31.31 2.13
C ASN A 737 -24.38 30.61 1.71
N LYS A 738 -23.36 30.57 2.59
CA LYS A 738 -22.10 29.87 2.35
C LYS A 738 -22.29 28.35 2.38
N ILE A 739 -23.03 27.85 3.36
CA ILE A 739 -23.41 26.42 3.46
C ILE A 739 -24.25 25.97 2.26
N LYS A 740 -25.20 26.81 1.81
CA LYS A 740 -26.02 26.53 0.64
C LYS A 740 -25.18 26.47 -0.65
N TYR A 741 -24.22 27.38 -0.80
CA TYR A 741 -23.32 27.41 -1.94
C TYR A 741 -22.35 26.22 -1.96
N GLU A 742 -21.82 25.80 -0.79
CA GLU A 742 -20.96 24.62 -0.65
C GLU A 742 -21.74 23.32 -0.90
N LEU A 743 -23.01 23.23 -0.47
CA LEU A 743 -23.90 22.12 -0.77
C LEU A 743 -24.31 22.04 -2.25
N GLU A 744 -24.55 23.19 -2.90
CA GLU A 744 -24.82 23.24 -4.34
C GLU A 744 -23.59 22.89 -5.17
N ALA A 745 -22.39 23.30 -4.74
CA ALA A 745 -21.12 22.91 -5.36
C ALA A 745 -20.83 21.42 -5.19
N PHE A 746 -21.11 20.85 -4.01
CA PHE A 746 -20.98 19.43 -3.74
C PHE A 746 -22.03 18.58 -4.48
N ALA A 747 -23.26 19.04 -4.55
CA ALA A 747 -24.31 18.39 -5.34
C ALA A 747 -23.99 18.44 -6.85
N SER A 748 -23.41 19.53 -7.34
CA SER A 748 -22.93 19.65 -8.72
C SER A 748 -21.73 18.73 -8.99
N PHE A 749 -20.85 18.53 -8.01
CA PHE A 749 -19.74 17.58 -8.09
C PHE A 749 -20.23 16.12 -8.15
N LEU A 750 -21.20 15.75 -7.30
CA LEU A 750 -21.84 14.42 -7.34
C LEU A 750 -22.66 14.18 -8.61
N ALA A 751 -23.29 15.22 -9.16
CA ALA A 751 -23.97 15.14 -10.44
C ALA A 751 -22.98 14.93 -11.61
N LEU A 752 -21.81 15.57 -11.55
CA LEU A 752 -20.71 15.35 -12.50
C LEU A 752 -20.13 13.93 -12.44
N GLU A 753 -20.00 13.33 -11.24
CA GLU A 753 -19.62 11.91 -11.13
C GLU A 753 -20.68 10.98 -11.76
N LYS A 754 -21.97 11.27 -11.60
CA LYS A 754 -23.05 10.50 -12.26
C LYS A 754 -23.09 10.69 -13.78
N GLU A 755 -22.78 11.87 -14.29
CA GLU A 755 -22.67 12.11 -15.74
C GLU A 755 -21.43 11.43 -16.32
N VAL A 756 -20.29 11.33 -15.56
CA VAL A 756 -19.11 10.58 -15.98
C VAL A 756 -19.38 9.08 -16.04
N GLU A 757 -20.21 8.53 -15.13
CA GLU A 757 -20.66 7.13 -15.23
C GLU A 757 -21.56 6.87 -16.44
N GLN A 758 -22.29 7.87 -16.94
CA GLN A 758 -23.16 7.74 -18.12
C GLN A 758 -22.47 8.02 -19.45
N THR A 759 -21.30 8.69 -19.45
CA THR A 759 -20.54 9.02 -20.67
C THR A 759 -19.32 8.16 -20.91
N ASP A 760 -19.12 7.11 -20.13
CA ASP A 760 -18.08 6.11 -20.38
C ASP A 760 -18.47 5.26 -21.61
N GLN A 761 -18.44 5.90 -22.79
CA GLN A 761 -18.21 5.18 -24.04
C GLN A 761 -16.81 4.61 -23.91
N LYS A 762 -16.72 3.34 -23.50
CA LYS A 762 -15.47 2.58 -23.49
C LYS A 762 -14.79 2.75 -24.84
N THR A 763 -13.60 3.28 -24.86
CA THR A 763 -12.67 3.02 -25.95
C THR A 763 -12.55 1.51 -26.05
N PRO A 764 -12.80 0.89 -27.21
CA PRO A 764 -12.73 -0.54 -27.39
C PRO A 764 -11.35 -1.04 -26.93
N SER A 765 -11.30 -2.22 -26.33
CA SER A 765 -10.03 -2.83 -25.92
C SER A 765 -9.11 -3.00 -27.14
N ASP A 766 -7.87 -2.60 -27.04
CA ASP A 766 -6.86 -2.79 -28.08
C ASP A 766 -6.08 -4.09 -27.93
N ILE A 767 -6.31 -4.85 -26.85
CA ILE A 767 -5.72 -6.16 -26.60
C ILE A 767 -6.85 -7.18 -26.43
N PHE A 768 -6.76 -8.26 -27.18
CA PHE A 768 -7.71 -9.36 -27.15
C PHE A 768 -6.97 -10.68 -26.96
N SER A 769 -7.55 -11.60 -26.21
CA SER A 769 -7.15 -13.00 -26.24
C SER A 769 -7.91 -13.74 -27.34
N LEU A 770 -7.43 -14.89 -27.76
CA LEU A 770 -8.17 -15.75 -28.68
C LEU A 770 -9.52 -16.22 -28.07
N GLN A 771 -9.53 -16.34 -26.75
CA GLN A 771 -10.75 -16.67 -26.01
C GLN A 771 -11.80 -15.54 -26.11
N ASP A 772 -11.37 -14.28 -26.07
CA ASP A 772 -12.26 -13.13 -26.25
C ASP A 772 -12.94 -13.17 -27.60
N LEU A 773 -12.17 -13.44 -28.68
CA LEU A 773 -12.71 -13.54 -30.03
C LEU A 773 -13.68 -14.73 -30.17
N SER A 774 -13.37 -15.85 -29.52
CA SER A 774 -14.25 -17.02 -29.52
C SER A 774 -15.56 -16.75 -28.77
N ILE A 775 -15.46 -16.22 -27.56
CA ILE A 775 -16.64 -15.88 -26.72
C ILE A 775 -17.55 -14.89 -27.44
N TYR A 776 -16.99 -13.86 -28.08
CA TYR A 776 -17.79 -12.88 -28.83
C TYR A 776 -18.50 -13.53 -30.01
N ARG A 777 -17.82 -14.38 -30.78
CA ARG A 777 -18.42 -15.11 -31.91
C ARG A 777 -19.57 -16.03 -31.47
N ASP A 778 -19.42 -16.67 -30.31
CA ASP A 778 -20.45 -17.55 -29.76
C ASP A 778 -21.63 -16.76 -29.17
N CYS A 779 -21.35 -15.67 -28.46
CA CYS A 779 -22.37 -14.83 -27.83
C CYS A 779 -21.82 -13.43 -27.50
N PRO A 780 -22.14 -12.39 -28.32
CA PRO A 780 -21.72 -11.01 -28.05
C PRO A 780 -22.13 -10.52 -26.66
N ARG A 781 -23.31 -10.89 -26.16
CA ARG A 781 -23.78 -10.50 -24.82
C ARG A 781 -22.97 -11.15 -23.68
N LYS A 782 -22.57 -12.41 -23.84
CA LYS A 782 -21.66 -13.08 -22.89
C LYS A 782 -20.32 -12.37 -22.83
N TYR A 783 -19.77 -12.02 -23.99
CA TYR A 783 -18.53 -11.24 -24.08
C TYR A 783 -18.70 -9.87 -23.38
N PHE A 784 -19.84 -9.18 -23.60
CA PHE A 784 -20.14 -7.91 -22.96
C PHE A 784 -20.11 -8.03 -21.41
N PHE A 785 -20.76 -9.04 -20.82
CA PHE A 785 -20.74 -9.25 -19.37
C PHE A 785 -19.33 -9.53 -18.85
N LEU A 786 -18.58 -10.41 -19.51
CA LEU A 786 -17.22 -10.73 -19.11
C LEU A 786 -16.27 -9.53 -19.25
N SER A 787 -16.39 -8.76 -20.32
CA SER A 787 -15.57 -7.56 -20.54
C SER A 787 -15.81 -6.44 -19.52
N ARG A 788 -16.92 -6.51 -18.78
CA ARG A 788 -17.29 -5.59 -17.69
C ARG A 788 -17.13 -6.19 -16.30
N HIS A 789 -16.44 -7.33 -16.18
CA HIS A 789 -16.21 -8.04 -14.91
C HIS A 789 -17.50 -8.36 -14.13
N ILE A 790 -18.61 -8.58 -14.83
CA ILE A 790 -19.86 -9.02 -14.20
C ILE A 790 -19.69 -10.50 -13.83
N SER A 791 -19.78 -10.83 -12.55
CA SER A 791 -19.65 -12.20 -12.05
C SER A 791 -20.88 -13.06 -12.37
N THR A 792 -20.67 -14.36 -12.56
CA THR A 792 -21.76 -15.32 -12.76
C THR A 792 -22.46 -15.65 -11.46
N PHE A 793 -23.79 -15.84 -11.48
CA PHE A 793 -24.58 -16.23 -10.30
C PHE A 793 -24.57 -17.75 -10.03
N ARG A 794 -23.95 -18.56 -10.88
CA ARG A 794 -23.78 -20.00 -10.59
C ARG A 794 -22.49 -20.20 -9.86
N GLU A 795 -22.54 -20.87 -8.71
CA GLU A 795 -21.41 -21.58 -8.14
C GLU A 795 -20.81 -22.44 -9.26
N SER A 796 -19.59 -22.16 -9.67
CA SER A 796 -18.88 -23.02 -10.56
C SER A 796 -18.55 -24.29 -9.78
N ASP A 797 -19.23 -25.41 -10.07
CA ASP A 797 -18.64 -26.72 -9.79
C ASP A 797 -17.22 -26.66 -10.34
N THR A 798 -16.22 -26.76 -9.47
CA THR A 798 -14.82 -26.72 -9.89
C THR A 798 -14.64 -27.80 -10.95
N ASN A 799 -14.34 -27.42 -12.19
CA ASN A 799 -14.18 -28.40 -13.24
C ASN A 799 -12.89 -29.17 -12.99
N MET A 800 -13.01 -30.33 -12.31
CA MET A 800 -11.90 -31.20 -11.93
C MET A 800 -11.00 -31.60 -13.13
N PHE A 801 -11.55 -31.58 -14.33
CA PHE A 801 -10.77 -31.82 -15.55
C PHE A 801 -9.91 -30.60 -15.92
N ALA A 802 -10.43 -29.39 -15.76
CA ALA A 802 -9.69 -28.18 -16.01
C ALA A 802 -8.57 -28.01 -14.96
N LEU A 803 -8.86 -28.29 -13.68
CA LEU A 803 -7.86 -28.25 -12.61
C LEU A 803 -6.73 -29.27 -12.86
N ALA A 804 -7.07 -30.52 -13.26
CA ALA A 804 -6.07 -31.51 -13.61
C ALA A 804 -5.20 -31.10 -14.79
N GLY A 805 -5.78 -30.38 -15.77
CA GLY A 805 -5.05 -29.77 -16.88
C GLY A 805 -4.07 -28.73 -16.42
N THR A 806 -4.51 -27.76 -15.61
CA THR A 806 -3.68 -26.69 -15.05
C THR A 806 -2.51 -27.24 -14.24
N ILE A 807 -2.76 -28.20 -13.34
CA ILE A 807 -1.70 -28.81 -12.52
C ILE A 807 -0.72 -29.60 -13.41
N PHE A 808 -1.18 -30.25 -14.47
CA PHE A 808 -0.32 -30.94 -15.42
C PHE A 808 0.62 -29.96 -16.15
N HIS A 809 0.10 -28.85 -16.72
CA HIS A 809 0.89 -27.85 -17.43
C HIS A 809 1.96 -27.26 -16.51
N GLU A 810 1.57 -26.89 -15.31
CA GLU A 810 2.47 -26.33 -14.33
C GLU A 810 3.54 -27.31 -13.86
N THR A 811 3.18 -28.59 -13.67
CA THR A 811 4.15 -29.64 -13.34
C THR A 811 5.16 -29.82 -14.46
N ALA A 812 4.73 -29.89 -15.73
CA ALA A 812 5.59 -30.02 -16.88
C ALA A 812 6.54 -28.81 -17.04
N ARG A 813 6.03 -27.61 -16.85
CA ARG A 813 6.79 -26.37 -16.88
C ARG A 813 7.89 -26.33 -15.80
N ILE A 814 7.54 -26.57 -14.55
CA ILE A 814 8.49 -26.58 -13.43
C ILE A 814 9.52 -27.70 -13.59
N PHE A 815 9.11 -28.87 -14.11
CA PHE A 815 10.01 -29.99 -14.39
C PHE A 815 11.15 -29.57 -15.32
N HIS A 816 10.85 -28.87 -16.43
CA HIS A 816 11.85 -28.40 -17.36
C HIS A 816 12.69 -27.25 -16.82
N ASN A 817 12.05 -26.28 -16.17
CA ASN A 817 12.74 -25.12 -15.59
C ASN A 817 13.72 -25.50 -14.46
N ARG A 818 13.55 -26.69 -13.88
CA ARG A 818 14.47 -27.27 -12.87
C ARG A 818 15.37 -28.36 -13.44
N ASN A 819 15.63 -28.37 -14.74
CA ASN A 819 16.49 -29.32 -15.42
C ASN A 819 16.10 -30.80 -15.28
N GLY A 820 14.83 -31.10 -15.03
CA GLY A 820 14.35 -32.47 -14.94
C GLY A 820 14.56 -33.31 -16.20
N HIS A 821 14.70 -32.66 -17.37
CA HIS A 821 15.01 -33.28 -18.64
C HIS A 821 16.40 -33.94 -18.70
N GLU A 822 17.37 -33.44 -17.88
CA GLU A 822 18.74 -33.95 -17.78
C GLU A 822 18.83 -35.28 -16.97
N LEU A 823 17.81 -35.64 -16.21
CA LEU A 823 17.83 -36.86 -15.42
C LEU A 823 17.91 -38.12 -16.31
N ASN A 824 18.68 -39.12 -15.86
CA ASN A 824 19.12 -40.23 -16.73
C ASN A 824 18.04 -41.27 -17.04
N ASN A 825 17.07 -41.46 -16.14
CA ASN A 825 16.10 -42.54 -16.34
C ASN A 825 14.67 -42.11 -15.92
N PHE A 826 13.69 -42.89 -16.41
CA PHE A 826 12.29 -42.64 -16.15
C PHE A 826 11.94 -42.55 -14.65
N ASN A 827 12.52 -43.40 -13.82
CA ASN A 827 12.16 -43.44 -12.39
C ASN A 827 12.66 -42.19 -11.65
N GLU A 828 13.83 -41.67 -12.00
CA GLU A 828 14.34 -40.41 -11.46
C GLU A 828 13.48 -39.24 -11.92
N LYS A 829 13.20 -39.14 -13.21
CA LYS A 829 12.30 -38.11 -13.78
C LYS A 829 10.93 -38.14 -13.13
N PHE A 830 10.38 -39.34 -12.94
CA PHE A 830 9.06 -39.50 -12.37
C PHE A 830 9.02 -39.09 -10.88
N ARG A 831 10.01 -39.54 -10.09
CA ARG A 831 10.12 -39.12 -8.67
C ARG A 831 10.28 -37.62 -8.54
N PHE A 832 11.10 -37.00 -9.39
CA PHE A 832 11.30 -35.59 -9.39
C PHE A 832 9.99 -34.82 -9.74
N ALA A 833 9.27 -35.26 -10.77
CA ALA A 833 7.98 -34.71 -11.14
C ALA A 833 6.90 -34.94 -10.07
N GLN A 834 6.95 -36.08 -9.33
CA GLN A 834 6.03 -36.33 -8.23
C GLN A 834 6.19 -35.33 -7.09
N VAL A 835 7.41 -34.95 -6.73
CA VAL A 835 7.66 -33.93 -5.72
C VAL A 835 6.99 -32.58 -6.13
N ILE A 836 7.17 -32.19 -7.39
CA ILE A 836 6.53 -30.97 -7.93
C ILE A 836 5.00 -31.09 -7.88
N LEU A 837 4.49 -32.25 -8.30
CA LEU A 837 3.05 -32.54 -8.31
C LEU A 837 2.45 -32.53 -6.89
N ASP A 838 3.16 -33.08 -5.91
CA ASP A 838 2.74 -33.10 -4.51
C ASP A 838 2.60 -31.68 -3.97
N ASP A 839 3.59 -30.84 -4.25
CA ASP A 839 3.57 -29.43 -3.87
C ASP A 839 2.38 -28.69 -4.53
N LEU A 840 2.15 -28.88 -5.82
CA LEU A 840 1.05 -28.26 -6.54
C LEU A 840 -0.33 -28.75 -6.07
N CYS A 841 -0.47 -30.07 -5.82
CA CYS A 841 -1.71 -30.62 -5.29
C CYS A 841 -2.01 -30.16 -3.86
N GLN A 842 -0.99 -29.92 -3.02
CA GLN A 842 -1.17 -29.32 -1.70
C GLN A 842 -1.64 -27.87 -1.79
N LEU A 843 -1.24 -27.12 -2.79
CA LEU A 843 -1.72 -25.74 -3.01
C LEU A 843 -3.22 -25.69 -3.31
N HIS A 844 -3.75 -26.71 -3.96
CA HIS A 844 -5.18 -26.85 -4.30
C HIS A 844 -5.98 -27.63 -3.27
N GLN A 845 -5.43 -27.86 -2.06
CA GLN A 845 -6.08 -28.53 -0.91
C GLN A 845 -6.77 -29.86 -1.28
N GLN A 846 -8.07 -30.00 -0.91
CA GLN A 846 -8.82 -31.22 -1.15
C GLN A 846 -8.98 -31.54 -2.64
N GLU A 847 -9.30 -30.54 -3.46
CA GLU A 847 -9.49 -30.70 -4.90
C GLU A 847 -8.19 -31.13 -5.63
N GLY A 848 -7.06 -30.57 -5.19
CA GLY A 848 -5.74 -30.99 -5.68
C GLY A 848 -5.45 -32.45 -5.38
N GLN A 849 -5.81 -32.92 -4.17
CA GLN A 849 -5.63 -34.33 -3.80
C GLN A 849 -6.57 -35.26 -4.58
N GLU A 850 -7.78 -34.83 -4.90
CA GLU A 850 -8.73 -35.58 -5.71
C GLU A 850 -8.28 -35.75 -7.16
N VAL A 851 -7.64 -34.72 -7.75
CA VAL A 851 -7.13 -34.79 -9.14
C VAL A 851 -5.74 -35.42 -9.26
N LYS A 852 -4.98 -35.51 -8.18
CA LYS A 852 -3.60 -36.00 -8.15
C LYS A 852 -3.39 -37.32 -8.87
N PRO A 853 -4.18 -38.42 -8.64
CA PRO A 853 -3.98 -39.69 -9.32
C PRO A 853 -4.13 -39.59 -10.85
N ARG A 854 -4.97 -38.68 -11.31
CA ARG A 854 -5.17 -38.40 -12.73
C ARG A 854 -3.95 -37.70 -13.31
N VAL A 855 -3.45 -36.66 -12.65
CA VAL A 855 -2.28 -35.89 -13.09
C VAL A 855 -1.02 -36.75 -13.08
N GLU A 856 -0.83 -37.61 -12.08
CA GLU A 856 0.27 -38.59 -12.05
C GLU A 856 0.31 -39.47 -13.33
N ASN A 857 -0.86 -39.96 -13.77
CA ASN A 857 -0.95 -40.74 -14.98
C ASN A 857 -0.64 -39.92 -16.24
N LEU A 858 -1.03 -38.65 -16.28
CA LEU A 858 -0.69 -37.74 -17.39
C LEU A 858 0.82 -37.46 -17.42
N ILE A 859 1.41 -37.14 -16.28
CA ILE A 859 2.86 -36.91 -16.13
C ILE A 859 3.65 -38.18 -16.51
N ALA A 860 3.22 -39.35 -16.05
CA ALA A 860 3.87 -40.62 -16.45
C ALA A 860 3.85 -40.85 -17.97
N SER A 861 2.74 -40.48 -18.61
CA SER A 861 2.62 -40.54 -20.07
C SER A 861 3.54 -39.53 -20.78
N TYR A 862 3.62 -38.31 -20.26
CA TYR A 862 4.50 -37.26 -20.74
C TYR A 862 5.98 -37.65 -20.60
N LEU A 863 6.42 -38.09 -19.43
CA LEU A 863 7.82 -38.43 -19.16
C LEU A 863 8.34 -39.65 -19.93
N LYS A 864 7.47 -40.49 -20.46
CA LYS A 864 7.83 -41.57 -21.41
C LYS A 864 8.11 -41.08 -22.83
N SER A 865 7.73 -39.87 -23.14
CA SER A 865 7.91 -39.29 -24.47
C SER A 865 9.31 -38.71 -24.66
N ARG A 866 9.74 -38.64 -25.93
CA ARG A 866 11.03 -38.04 -26.31
C ARG A 866 11.11 -36.55 -25.95
N ILE A 867 9.99 -35.80 -26.01
CA ILE A 867 9.98 -34.36 -25.71
C ILE A 867 10.31 -34.06 -24.26
N ALA A 868 9.99 -34.95 -23.32
CA ALA A 868 10.34 -34.75 -21.91
C ALA A 868 11.85 -34.87 -21.61
N SER A 869 12.64 -35.37 -22.57
CA SER A 869 14.10 -35.50 -22.47
C SER A 869 14.87 -34.48 -23.31
N ILE A 870 14.17 -33.54 -23.92
CA ILE A 870 14.75 -32.43 -24.70
C ILE A 870 14.58 -31.16 -23.87
N GLU A 871 15.65 -30.37 -23.78
CA GLU A 871 15.61 -29.04 -23.17
C GLU A 871 14.73 -28.12 -24.04
N PRO A 872 13.65 -27.53 -23.52
CA PRO A 872 12.89 -26.55 -24.26
C PRO A 872 13.69 -25.25 -24.38
N TRP A 873 13.55 -24.57 -25.51
CA TRP A 873 14.10 -23.23 -25.64
C TRP A 873 13.33 -22.21 -24.81
N MET A 874 11.99 -22.34 -24.77
CA MET A 874 11.10 -21.59 -23.90
C MET A 874 9.96 -22.45 -23.39
N THR A 875 9.48 -22.15 -22.19
CA THR A 875 8.23 -22.70 -21.62
C THR A 875 7.30 -21.54 -21.32
N GLU A 876 5.98 -21.69 -21.54
CA GLU A 876 4.97 -20.64 -21.35
C GLU A 876 5.37 -19.34 -22.09
N ALA A 877 5.79 -19.48 -23.35
CA ALA A 877 6.24 -18.36 -24.14
C ALA A 877 5.08 -17.42 -24.48
N GLU A 878 5.17 -16.18 -24.02
CA GLU A 878 4.17 -15.16 -24.29
C GLU A 878 4.24 -14.70 -25.75
N VAL A 879 3.09 -14.72 -26.42
CA VAL A 879 2.92 -14.24 -27.78
C VAL A 879 2.03 -13.02 -27.78
N ASN A 880 2.56 -11.91 -28.27
CA ASN A 880 1.82 -10.68 -28.43
C ASN A 880 2.00 -10.16 -29.86
N LEU A 881 0.97 -10.21 -30.66
CA LEU A 881 1.02 -9.83 -32.06
C LEU A 881 0.17 -8.61 -32.38
N LYS A 882 0.78 -7.62 -33.01
CA LYS A 882 0.08 -6.44 -33.52
C LYS A 882 -0.57 -6.75 -34.87
N PHE A 883 -1.84 -6.38 -35.00
CA PHE A 883 -2.63 -6.43 -36.24
C PHE A 883 -3.17 -5.02 -36.53
N ASN A 884 -3.31 -4.68 -37.81
CA ASN A 884 -3.88 -3.42 -38.23
C ASN A 884 -5.28 -3.64 -38.79
N ALA A 885 -6.26 -3.01 -38.16
CA ALA A 885 -7.63 -2.99 -38.58
C ALA A 885 -8.05 -1.60 -39.08
N PRO A 886 -9.11 -1.43 -39.88
CA PRO A 886 -9.58 -0.13 -40.32
C PRO A 886 -9.88 0.87 -39.21
N SER A 887 -10.37 0.38 -38.05
CA SER A 887 -10.69 1.18 -36.86
C SER A 887 -9.47 1.47 -35.96
N GLY A 888 -8.27 1.02 -36.32
CA GLY A 888 -7.05 1.17 -35.54
C GLY A 888 -6.35 -0.16 -35.27
N SER A 889 -5.09 -0.10 -34.85
CA SER A 889 -4.33 -1.31 -34.50
C SER A 889 -4.91 -1.98 -33.26
N PHE A 890 -4.67 -3.30 -33.15
CA PHE A 890 -4.98 -4.09 -31.97
C PHE A 890 -3.94 -5.21 -31.81
N TYR A 891 -3.93 -5.83 -30.63
CA TYR A 891 -3.02 -6.91 -30.29
C TYR A 891 -3.79 -8.18 -29.97
N LEU A 892 -3.26 -9.34 -30.43
CA LEU A 892 -3.70 -10.66 -29.98
C LEU A 892 -2.62 -11.25 -29.06
N ARG A 893 -3.07 -11.70 -27.90
CA ARG A 893 -2.24 -12.32 -26.87
C ARG A 893 -2.52 -13.80 -26.76
N GLY A 894 -1.46 -14.59 -26.59
CA GLY A 894 -1.52 -16.02 -26.29
C GLY A 894 -0.26 -16.48 -25.55
N PHE A 895 -0.29 -17.72 -25.07
CA PHE A 895 0.85 -18.36 -24.39
C PHE A 895 1.07 -19.73 -25.04
N ALA A 896 2.28 -19.95 -25.54
CA ALA A 896 2.67 -21.25 -26.04
C ALA A 896 3.32 -22.08 -24.94
N ASP A 897 2.77 -23.24 -24.63
CA ASP A 897 3.21 -24.07 -23.49
C ASP A 897 4.70 -24.45 -23.60
N ARG A 898 5.18 -24.68 -24.81
CA ARG A 898 6.55 -25.09 -25.08
C ARG A 898 7.01 -24.65 -26.45
N VAL A 899 8.22 -24.10 -26.54
CA VAL A 899 8.92 -23.81 -27.80
C VAL A 899 10.26 -24.53 -27.79
N ASP A 900 10.49 -25.35 -28.79
CA ASP A 900 11.78 -25.98 -29.05
C ASP A 900 12.46 -25.32 -30.25
N ASN A 901 13.76 -25.04 -30.14
CA ASN A 901 14.57 -24.53 -31.21
C ASN A 901 15.71 -25.54 -31.50
N ASN A 902 15.70 -26.17 -32.65
CA ASN A 902 16.68 -27.15 -33.03
C ASN A 902 17.16 -26.92 -34.48
N GLU A 903 18.03 -27.80 -35.00
CA GLU A 903 18.56 -27.70 -36.35
C GLU A 903 17.48 -27.73 -37.45
N GLU A 904 16.29 -28.28 -37.17
CA GLU A 904 15.14 -28.33 -38.07
C GLU A 904 14.28 -27.05 -38.03
N GLY A 905 14.51 -26.15 -37.06
CA GLY A 905 13.79 -24.90 -36.89
C GLY A 905 13.01 -24.80 -35.58
N ILE A 906 12.13 -23.80 -35.50
CA ILE A 906 11.27 -23.57 -34.33
C ILE A 906 10.07 -24.52 -34.39
N ASN A 907 9.87 -25.29 -33.31
CA ASN A 907 8.71 -26.13 -33.11
C ASN A 907 7.94 -25.70 -31.88
N ILE A 908 6.69 -25.28 -32.06
CA ILE A 908 5.81 -24.82 -31.02
C ILE A 908 4.85 -25.94 -30.62
N ILE A 909 4.78 -26.28 -29.35
CA ILE A 909 3.96 -27.37 -28.84
C ILE A 909 3.01 -26.84 -27.79
N ASP A 910 1.73 -27.09 -27.96
CA ASP A 910 0.68 -26.81 -27.03
C ASP A 910 0.10 -28.12 -26.47
N PHE A 911 -0.01 -28.22 -25.14
CA PHE A 911 -0.46 -29.46 -24.48
C PHE A 911 -1.98 -29.47 -24.29
N LYS A 912 -2.60 -30.60 -24.52
CA LYS A 912 -4.02 -30.84 -24.23
C LYS A 912 -4.19 -32.13 -23.43
N THR A 913 -4.70 -32.06 -22.24
CA THR A 913 -4.85 -33.18 -21.28
C THR A 913 -6.08 -34.04 -21.56
N ARG A 914 -6.20 -34.48 -22.83
CA ARG A 914 -7.27 -35.35 -23.31
C ARG A 914 -6.80 -36.26 -24.46
N SER A 915 -7.63 -37.22 -24.82
CA SER A 915 -7.38 -38.08 -26.02
C SER A 915 -7.54 -37.29 -27.31
N PHE A 916 -6.84 -37.65 -28.33
CA PHE A 916 -7.00 -37.07 -29.67
C PHE A 916 -8.42 -37.24 -30.20
N ASP A 917 -9.02 -36.15 -30.63
CA ASP A 917 -10.30 -36.09 -31.33
C ASP A 917 -10.13 -35.20 -32.58
N ALA A 918 -10.41 -35.72 -33.75
CA ALA A 918 -10.18 -35.01 -35.02
C ALA A 918 -11.05 -33.75 -35.16
N GLN A 919 -12.27 -33.77 -34.66
CA GLN A 919 -13.16 -32.62 -34.73
C GLN A 919 -12.74 -31.50 -33.77
N ALA A 920 -12.38 -31.89 -32.56
CA ALA A 920 -11.85 -30.95 -31.55
C ALA A 920 -10.44 -30.45 -31.92
N HIS A 921 -9.63 -31.25 -32.65
CA HIS A 921 -8.30 -30.84 -33.13
C HIS A 921 -8.38 -29.57 -33.99
N GLN A 922 -9.38 -29.50 -34.88
CA GLN A 922 -9.57 -28.33 -35.74
C GLN A 922 -9.89 -27.03 -34.98
N SER A 923 -10.51 -27.14 -33.79
CA SER A 923 -10.82 -25.98 -32.97
C SER A 923 -9.60 -25.23 -32.43
N TYR A 924 -8.41 -25.87 -32.45
CA TYR A 924 -7.14 -25.26 -32.03
C TYR A 924 -6.38 -24.56 -33.18
N ALA A 925 -6.94 -24.54 -34.39
CA ALA A 925 -6.29 -23.97 -35.55
C ALA A 925 -5.95 -22.48 -35.36
N ASP A 926 -6.86 -21.71 -34.78
CA ASP A 926 -6.67 -20.28 -34.50
C ASP A 926 -5.51 -20.04 -33.49
N GLN A 927 -5.39 -20.90 -32.47
CA GLN A 927 -4.31 -20.83 -31.47
C GLN A 927 -2.93 -21.09 -32.12
N LEU A 928 -2.82 -22.15 -32.90
CA LEU A 928 -1.57 -22.46 -33.59
C LEU A 928 -1.26 -21.44 -34.70
N ALA A 929 -2.26 -20.86 -35.36
CA ALA A 929 -2.08 -19.80 -36.34
C ALA A 929 -1.41 -18.57 -35.70
N LEU A 930 -1.89 -18.15 -34.52
CA LEU A 930 -1.29 -17.04 -33.77
C LEU A 930 0.18 -17.30 -33.47
N TYR A 931 0.51 -18.50 -32.98
CA TYR A 931 1.90 -18.87 -32.66
C TYR A 931 2.81 -18.96 -33.88
N LEU A 932 2.32 -19.49 -34.99
CA LEU A 932 3.08 -19.55 -36.23
C LEU A 932 3.37 -18.17 -36.79
N ILE A 933 2.40 -17.26 -36.78
CA ILE A 933 2.58 -15.87 -37.21
C ILE A 933 3.60 -15.17 -36.28
N ALA A 934 3.54 -15.44 -34.95
CA ALA A 934 4.50 -14.89 -34.01
C ALA A 934 5.94 -15.33 -34.28
N ALA A 935 6.11 -16.61 -34.58
CA ALA A 935 7.41 -17.15 -34.97
C ALA A 935 7.91 -16.54 -36.30
N GLN A 936 7.03 -16.43 -37.31
CA GLN A 936 7.36 -15.81 -38.60
C GLN A 936 7.74 -14.35 -38.50
N ARG A 937 7.13 -13.61 -37.55
CA ARG A 937 7.41 -12.18 -37.31
C ARG A 937 8.56 -11.96 -36.33
N GLY A 938 9.26 -13.01 -35.90
CA GLY A 938 10.41 -12.89 -34.97
C GLY A 938 10.05 -12.63 -33.52
N VAL A 939 8.78 -12.70 -33.12
CA VAL A 939 8.33 -12.49 -31.74
C VAL A 939 8.72 -13.64 -30.81
N LEU A 940 8.88 -14.84 -31.35
CA LEU A 940 9.37 -16.04 -30.68
C LEU A 940 10.83 -16.35 -31.08
N GLY A 941 11.74 -15.35 -31.06
CA GLY A 941 13.17 -15.51 -31.26
C GLY A 941 13.78 -14.69 -32.40
N GLU A 942 15.12 -14.58 -32.42
CA GLU A 942 15.82 -13.80 -33.44
C GLU A 942 15.58 -14.33 -34.87
N SER A 943 15.26 -13.43 -35.76
CA SER A 943 14.94 -13.65 -37.19
C SER A 943 16.13 -14.10 -38.01
N GLY A 944 16.84 -15.15 -37.59
CA GLY A 944 18.02 -15.68 -38.28
C GLY A 944 17.90 -17.10 -38.82
N CYS A 945 16.90 -17.87 -38.41
CA CYS A 945 16.73 -19.26 -38.87
C CYS A 945 15.79 -19.32 -40.07
N LEU A 946 16.36 -19.69 -41.20
CA LEU A 946 15.71 -19.84 -42.51
C LEU A 946 14.69 -21.02 -42.61
N ASN A 947 14.36 -21.69 -41.51
CA ASN A 947 13.50 -22.85 -41.50
C ASN A 947 12.08 -22.51 -41.07
N PHE A 948 11.09 -23.05 -41.79
CA PHE A 948 9.66 -22.79 -41.55
C PHE A 948 9.27 -23.27 -40.13
N PRO A 949 8.68 -22.39 -39.29
CA PRO A 949 8.20 -22.79 -37.97
C PRO A 949 7.09 -23.82 -38.11
N ARG A 950 7.07 -24.81 -37.20
CA ARG A 950 6.01 -25.81 -37.10
C ARG A 950 5.23 -25.59 -35.80
N ALA A 951 3.95 -25.92 -35.79
CA ALA A 951 3.14 -25.89 -34.59
C ALA A 951 2.33 -27.19 -34.47
N SER A 952 2.32 -27.73 -33.28
CA SER A 952 1.74 -29.06 -33.01
C SER A 952 0.91 -29.01 -31.71
N ILE A 953 -0.12 -29.83 -31.63
CA ILE A 953 -0.83 -30.12 -30.37
C ILE A 953 -0.33 -31.46 -29.83
N ALA A 954 0.10 -31.46 -28.57
CA ALA A 954 0.45 -32.69 -27.87
C ALA A 954 -0.73 -33.12 -26.96
N TYR A 955 -1.43 -34.15 -27.40
CA TYR A 955 -2.51 -34.78 -26.65
C TYR A 955 -1.95 -35.75 -25.61
N VAL A 956 -2.11 -35.40 -24.34
CA VAL A 956 -1.65 -36.17 -23.19
C VAL A 956 -2.87 -36.86 -22.55
N SER A 957 -2.87 -38.18 -22.55
CA SER A 957 -3.89 -38.97 -21.86
C SER A 957 -3.24 -40.14 -21.12
N PRO A 958 -3.90 -40.78 -20.17
CA PRO A 958 -3.33 -41.89 -19.42
C PRO A 958 -2.79 -42.98 -20.32
N GLY A 959 -1.50 -43.25 -20.25
CA GLY A 959 -0.80 -44.26 -21.05
C GLY A 959 -0.37 -43.85 -22.45
N THR A 960 -0.77 -42.67 -22.94
CA THR A 960 -0.45 -42.21 -24.32
C THR A 960 -0.13 -40.72 -24.40
N LEU A 961 0.83 -40.37 -25.26
CA LEU A 961 1.06 -39.03 -25.73
C LEU A 961 1.10 -39.05 -27.26
N LYS A 962 0.26 -38.23 -27.89
CA LYS A 962 0.18 -38.15 -29.37
C LYS A 962 0.41 -36.71 -29.78
N ILE A 963 1.45 -36.46 -30.55
CA ILE A 963 1.74 -35.16 -31.17
C ILE A 963 1.14 -35.13 -32.56
N VAL A 964 0.41 -34.09 -32.90
CA VAL A 964 -0.25 -33.95 -34.19
C VAL A 964 0.01 -32.53 -34.70
N ASP A 965 0.66 -32.46 -35.86
CA ASP A 965 0.91 -31.20 -36.54
C ASP A 965 -0.38 -30.68 -37.18
N LEU A 966 -0.55 -29.36 -37.09
CA LEU A 966 -1.66 -28.66 -37.74
C LEU A 966 -1.07 -27.53 -38.60
N ASN A 967 -1.53 -27.41 -39.83
CA ASN A 967 -1.16 -26.34 -40.74
C ASN A 967 -2.37 -25.41 -40.94
N PRO A 968 -2.62 -24.43 -40.06
CA PRO A 968 -3.74 -23.54 -40.23
C PRO A 968 -3.52 -22.56 -41.38
N ASP A 969 -4.62 -22.09 -41.98
CA ASP A 969 -4.54 -21.01 -42.96
C ASP A 969 -4.33 -19.67 -42.21
N LEU A 970 -3.10 -19.17 -42.27
CA LEU A 970 -2.69 -17.96 -41.55
C LEU A 970 -3.37 -16.70 -42.09
N VAL A 971 -3.61 -16.64 -43.39
CA VAL A 971 -4.24 -15.49 -44.06
C VAL A 971 -5.74 -15.42 -43.68
N ASP A 972 -6.42 -16.56 -43.68
CA ASP A 972 -7.81 -16.64 -43.27
C ASP A 972 -7.96 -16.32 -41.78
N PHE A 973 -7.05 -16.78 -40.95
CA PHE A 973 -7.02 -16.44 -39.51
C PHE A 973 -6.87 -14.93 -39.26
N GLU A 974 -5.89 -14.28 -39.91
CA GLU A 974 -5.70 -12.82 -39.77
C GLU A 974 -6.97 -12.07 -40.18
N LYS A 975 -7.56 -12.44 -41.32
CA LYS A 975 -8.79 -11.82 -41.82
C LYS A 975 -9.95 -11.97 -40.84
N ARG A 976 -10.18 -13.16 -40.28
CA ARG A 976 -11.24 -13.44 -39.31
C ARG A 976 -11.01 -12.70 -37.99
N ALA A 977 -9.76 -12.63 -37.50
CA ALA A 977 -9.41 -11.92 -36.30
C ALA A 977 -9.70 -10.42 -36.45
N ILE A 978 -9.25 -9.79 -37.53
CA ILE A 978 -9.52 -8.38 -37.84
C ILE A 978 -11.02 -8.14 -37.95
N GLN A 979 -11.75 -8.97 -38.64
CA GLN A 979 -13.19 -8.83 -38.82
C GLN A 979 -13.94 -8.93 -37.47
N THR A 980 -13.55 -9.87 -36.61
CA THR A 980 -14.16 -10.05 -35.28
C THR A 980 -13.89 -8.84 -34.38
N VAL A 981 -12.68 -8.29 -34.37
CA VAL A 981 -12.35 -7.12 -33.58
C VAL A 981 -13.10 -5.89 -34.08
N GLU A 982 -13.24 -5.72 -35.41
CA GLU A 982 -14.08 -4.65 -35.96
C GLU A 982 -15.55 -4.79 -35.56
N GLN A 983 -16.07 -6.01 -35.50
CA GLN A 983 -17.43 -6.26 -35.02
C GLN A 983 -17.54 -5.89 -33.53
N ILE A 984 -16.60 -6.31 -32.67
CA ILE A 984 -16.59 -5.97 -31.23
C ILE A 984 -16.55 -4.45 -31.03
N ARG A 985 -15.72 -3.73 -31.79
CA ARG A 985 -15.57 -2.28 -31.68
C ARG A 985 -16.82 -1.51 -32.11
N ASN A 986 -17.58 -2.03 -33.07
CA ASN A 986 -18.76 -1.40 -33.65
C ASN A 986 -20.06 -1.94 -33.06
N ASP A 987 -20.04 -2.96 -32.21
CA ASP A 987 -21.25 -3.55 -31.62
C ASP A 987 -21.79 -2.70 -30.47
N ASN A 988 -22.92 -2.05 -30.72
CA ASN A 988 -23.65 -1.28 -29.74
C ASN A 988 -24.89 -2.03 -29.21
N SER A 989 -25.22 -3.19 -29.77
CA SER A 989 -26.43 -3.94 -29.48
C SER A 989 -26.25 -5.11 -28.54
N TRP A 990 -25.05 -5.73 -28.55
CA TRP A 990 -24.68 -6.87 -27.73
C TRP A 990 -25.77 -7.96 -27.67
N LEU A 991 -26.26 -8.36 -28.81
CA LEU A 991 -27.32 -9.34 -28.89
C LEU A 991 -26.90 -10.71 -28.34
N PRO A 992 -27.83 -11.48 -27.72
CA PRO A 992 -27.54 -12.82 -27.27
C PRO A 992 -27.27 -13.75 -28.45
N GLY A 993 -26.38 -14.74 -28.26
CA GLY A 993 -26.12 -15.80 -29.23
C GLY A 993 -27.31 -16.76 -29.41
N GLU A 994 -27.11 -17.84 -30.19
CA GLU A 994 -28.14 -18.85 -30.40
C GLU A 994 -28.58 -19.52 -29.09
N LYS A 995 -29.86 -19.90 -28.99
CA LYS A 995 -30.44 -20.49 -27.76
C LYS A 995 -29.71 -21.72 -27.23
N SER A 996 -29.05 -22.51 -28.08
CA SER A 996 -28.28 -23.70 -27.67
C SER A 996 -27.07 -23.40 -26.77
N SER A 997 -26.54 -22.17 -26.86
CA SER A 997 -25.44 -21.74 -26.00
C SER A 997 -25.89 -21.18 -24.62
N CYS A 998 -27.21 -21.00 -24.44
CA CYS A 998 -27.77 -20.41 -23.19
C CYS A 998 -28.04 -21.45 -22.10
N GLU A 999 -28.25 -22.74 -22.42
CA GLU A 999 -28.65 -23.76 -21.44
C GLU A 999 -27.64 -23.94 -20.29
N ASN A 1000 -26.35 -23.76 -20.57
CA ASN A 1000 -25.27 -23.86 -19.57
C ASN A 1000 -24.55 -22.52 -19.33
N CYS A 1001 -25.16 -21.40 -19.72
CA CYS A 1001 -24.54 -20.10 -19.58
C CYS A 1001 -24.70 -19.55 -18.14
N GLY A 1002 -23.59 -19.25 -17.46
CA GLY A 1002 -23.60 -18.64 -16.11
C GLY A 1002 -24.29 -17.28 -16.03
N PHE A 1003 -24.51 -16.61 -17.17
CA PHE A 1003 -25.19 -15.32 -17.28
C PHE A 1003 -26.66 -15.42 -17.73
N ALA A 1004 -27.23 -16.61 -17.85
CA ALA A 1004 -28.58 -16.83 -18.39
C ALA A 1004 -29.65 -16.04 -17.62
N VAL A 1005 -29.52 -15.94 -16.29
CA VAL A 1005 -30.47 -15.17 -15.45
C VAL A 1005 -30.43 -13.69 -15.80
N LEU A 1006 -29.24 -13.09 -15.90
CA LEU A 1006 -29.06 -11.67 -16.26
C LEU A 1006 -29.57 -11.38 -17.70
N CYS A 1007 -29.39 -12.32 -18.64
CA CYS A 1007 -29.91 -12.20 -19.97
C CYS A 1007 -31.44 -12.15 -20.00
N ASN A 1008 -32.11 -12.98 -19.21
CA ASN A 1008 -33.57 -13.06 -19.18
C ASN A 1008 -34.21 -11.81 -18.53
N GLU A 1009 -33.61 -11.23 -17.50
CA GLU A 1009 -34.13 -10.00 -16.88
C GLU A 1009 -34.02 -8.80 -17.80
N VAL A 1010 -32.95 -8.69 -18.59
CA VAL A 1010 -32.78 -7.58 -19.54
C VAL A 1010 -33.74 -7.68 -20.73
N ILE A 1011 -34.11 -8.89 -21.18
CA ILE A 1011 -35.08 -9.09 -22.29
C ILE A 1011 -36.50 -8.72 -21.86
N GLN A 1012 -36.83 -8.82 -20.56
CA GLN A 1012 -38.17 -8.43 -20.06
C GLN A 1012 -38.31 -6.93 -19.81
N THR A 1013 -37.21 -6.18 -19.75
CA THR A 1013 -37.19 -4.73 -19.50
C THR A 1013 -36.96 -3.89 -20.77
N THR A 1014 -36.65 -4.51 -21.91
CA THR A 1014 -36.58 -3.89 -23.24
C THR A 1014 -37.72 -4.42 -24.11
#